data_28d227c392f4a1763344e219efa57e15
#
_entry.id   28d227c392f4a1763344e219efa57e15
#
_cell.length_a   1.000
_cell.length_b   1.000
_cell.length_c   1.000
_cell.angle_alpha   90.00
_cell.angle_beta   90.00
_cell.angle_gamma   90.00
#
_symmetry.space_group_name_H-M   'P 1'
#
loop_
_entity.id
_entity.type
_entity.pdbx_description
1 polymer ?
#
loop_
_entity_poly.entity_id
_entity_poly.type
_entity_poly.pdbx_seq_one_letter_code
_entity_poly.pdbx_strand_id
1 'polypeptide(L)'
;MDTRPEPQDLSHHLSRVTKKREASSIKAFYKYFQIPGIGQLAGGLPNNYYFPFDTLEAKVARPDRWLPTPNRPVDDPGHDESLAALTLTDHNKAHSRQSPLNQPQDAILVPHESEQPNPLKKIDLSTALQYGQAQGYPPLYYFIREFTQRSLHPNTPYKGGPEVVLTCGNTDGWAKVLSAFTNEWSEDKDWIRDREGLLVEEFAYMNAIQSAGPRGLTITAVAIDDQGLLAEGPGGLRDVLENWDYKKGKRPHLLYTVTMGQNPTSGVLSLARRRELYAVASQYDVLIVEDDPYWYLQFPSATAVNTTTTSDASNTSFNPDQPMFANAEPVPDGWKTSQYPFLDSLVPSFINIDTDGRVIRLDTFSKTVAPGCRLGWLTGQPALIERILRITETSTQQPSGFVQAMISELILGPDHDGLNKSKKDGGKGGLKDGEGWKADGWVRWLEGLRGNYERRMNTMAKVLDSAKYQVKTGRRPSLVQHEDDEDEDEWSVVERTQLYSFDWPVGGMFLWLKIHFEAHPLYKEYKKRGELMRFGKALWIFWTTSPYKVLVAPGTMFSSTEEIAQKKGWKHFRLCFAAINEEDLSGVTQRLADGVYAFFRIKDVKVIEKILEEDETEEQILGKEGLVNVGMTATGC
;
A
#
# COMPACT_ATOMS: atom_id res chain seq x y z
N MET A 1 31.11 -14.64 -14.67
CA MET A 1 30.76 -13.31 -15.23
C MET A 1 29.23 -13.24 -15.37
N ASP A 2 28.62 -12.09 -15.08
CA ASP A 2 27.17 -11.91 -15.29
C ASP A 2 26.86 -11.84 -16.78
N THR A 3 26.08 -12.79 -17.29
CA THR A 3 25.76 -12.94 -18.73
C THR A 3 24.42 -12.27 -19.10
N ARG A 4 23.72 -11.67 -18.13
CA ARG A 4 22.48 -10.94 -18.39
C ARG A 4 22.74 -9.73 -19.30
N PRO A 5 21.75 -9.32 -20.12
CA PRO A 5 21.88 -8.14 -20.97
C PRO A 5 22.05 -6.87 -20.14
N GLU A 6 22.71 -5.86 -20.69
CA GLU A 6 22.70 -4.52 -20.12
C GLU A 6 21.28 -3.94 -20.17
N PRO A 7 20.84 -3.16 -19.15
CA PRO A 7 19.57 -2.46 -19.23
C PRO A 7 19.62 -1.38 -20.35
N GLN A 8 18.45 -1.00 -20.85
CA GLN A 8 18.36 0.04 -21.89
C GLN A 8 18.80 1.41 -21.38
N ASP A 9 19.36 2.23 -22.26
CA ASP A 9 19.56 3.66 -21.97
C ASP A 9 18.21 4.41 -22.05
N LEU A 10 17.69 4.75 -20.89
CA LEU A 10 16.43 5.48 -20.70
C LEU A 10 16.67 6.96 -20.32
N SER A 11 17.87 7.47 -20.58
CA SER A 11 18.25 8.86 -20.24
C SER A 11 17.42 9.93 -20.95
N HIS A 12 16.76 9.59 -22.04
CA HIS A 12 15.87 10.52 -22.74
C HIS A 12 14.63 10.89 -21.91
N HIS A 13 14.19 10.02 -20.99
CA HIS A 13 13.09 10.32 -20.04
C HIS A 13 13.45 11.33 -18.97
N LEU A 14 14.74 11.58 -18.73
CA LEU A 14 15.17 12.51 -17.70
C LEU A 14 14.70 13.94 -18.00
N SER A 15 14.24 14.64 -16.97
CA SER A 15 13.90 16.07 -17.06
C SER A 15 15.09 16.92 -17.48
N ARG A 16 14.80 18.08 -18.07
CA ARG A 16 15.85 19.06 -18.47
C ARG A 16 16.75 19.47 -17.32
N VAL A 17 16.18 19.60 -16.12
CA VAL A 17 16.92 19.94 -14.90
C VAL A 17 17.80 18.78 -14.49
N THR A 18 17.28 17.56 -14.47
CA THR A 18 18.01 16.37 -14.04
C THR A 18 19.18 16.04 -14.99
N LYS A 19 19.01 16.24 -16.30
CA LYS A 19 20.12 16.11 -17.27
C LYS A 19 21.29 17.04 -16.97
N LYS A 20 21.04 18.21 -16.37
CA LYS A 20 22.06 19.21 -16.02
C LYS A 20 22.65 19.03 -14.61
N ARG A 21 22.08 18.12 -13.79
CA ARG A 21 22.61 17.91 -12.44
C ARG A 21 23.96 17.19 -12.49
N GLU A 22 24.91 17.75 -11.80
CA GLU A 22 26.24 17.17 -11.58
C GLU A 22 26.28 16.45 -10.24
N ALA A 23 27.21 15.53 -10.07
CA ALA A 23 27.48 14.91 -8.79
C ALA A 23 28.04 15.94 -7.79
N SER A 24 27.75 15.76 -6.51
CA SER A 24 28.26 16.68 -5.48
C SER A 24 29.80 16.68 -5.42
N SER A 25 30.41 17.82 -5.70
CA SER A 25 31.85 17.99 -5.63
C SER A 25 32.42 17.75 -4.22
N ILE A 26 31.69 18.16 -3.18
CA ILE A 26 32.07 17.93 -1.78
C ILE A 26 32.13 16.42 -1.46
N LYS A 27 31.18 15.63 -1.99
CA LYS A 27 31.14 14.18 -1.74
C LYS A 27 32.25 13.43 -2.47
N ALA A 28 32.83 14.00 -3.50
CA ALA A 28 34.02 13.45 -4.15
C ALA A 28 35.26 13.38 -3.21
N PHE A 29 35.25 14.17 -2.14
CA PHE A 29 36.31 14.11 -1.12
C PHE A 29 36.18 12.92 -0.17
N TYR A 30 35.03 12.31 -0.03
CA TYR A 30 34.81 11.21 0.95
C TYR A 30 35.74 10.00 0.74
N LYS A 31 36.18 9.73 -0.49
CA LYS A 31 37.21 8.71 -0.77
C LYS A 31 38.54 8.95 -0.08
N TYR A 32 38.88 10.22 0.18
CA TYR A 32 40.13 10.60 0.86
C TYR A 32 40.01 10.47 2.39
N PHE A 33 38.80 10.57 2.95
CA PHE A 33 38.58 10.40 4.40
C PHE A 33 38.87 8.98 4.89
N GLN A 34 38.90 8.02 3.98
CA GLN A 34 39.22 6.62 4.30
C GLN A 34 40.72 6.32 4.36
N ILE A 35 41.59 7.32 4.06
CA ILE A 35 43.06 7.14 4.13
C ILE A 35 43.47 7.08 5.60
N PRO A 36 44.09 5.97 6.05
CA PRO A 36 44.50 5.82 7.45
C PRO A 36 45.44 6.98 7.86
N GLY A 37 45.12 7.63 9.00
CA GLY A 37 45.95 8.71 9.56
C GLY A 37 45.81 10.07 8.88
N ILE A 38 44.88 10.25 7.93
CA ILE A 38 44.66 11.55 7.30
C ILE A 38 44.10 12.57 8.29
N GLY A 39 44.75 13.74 8.38
CA GLY A 39 44.22 14.89 9.11
C GLY A 39 43.15 15.59 8.27
N GLN A 40 41.88 15.50 8.68
CA GLN A 40 40.74 15.99 7.93
C GLN A 40 40.48 17.49 8.27
N LEU A 41 40.84 18.41 7.37
CA LEU A 41 40.57 19.84 7.47
C LEU A 41 39.74 20.40 6.30
N ALA A 42 39.30 19.54 5.37
CA ALA A 42 38.63 19.96 4.15
C ALA A 42 37.09 20.07 4.30
N GLY A 43 36.47 19.32 5.20
CA GLY A 43 35.02 19.30 5.39
C GLY A 43 34.56 20.16 6.55
N GLY A 44 33.41 20.83 6.40
CA GLY A 44 32.75 21.55 7.49
C GLY A 44 31.93 20.60 8.39
N LEU A 45 32.56 19.53 8.90
CA LEU A 45 31.95 18.53 9.73
C LEU A 45 32.05 18.94 11.20
N PRO A 46 30.93 18.97 11.97
CA PRO A 46 31.00 19.09 13.42
C PRO A 46 31.74 17.88 14.00
N ASN A 47 32.46 18.10 15.07
CA ASN A 47 33.15 17.00 15.75
C ASN A 47 32.08 16.09 16.43
N ASN A 48 32.07 14.81 16.06
CA ASN A 48 31.15 13.83 16.61
C ASN A 48 31.24 13.64 18.12
N TYR A 49 32.39 13.95 18.72
CA TYR A 49 32.60 13.92 20.18
C TYR A 49 31.69 14.92 20.93
N TYR A 50 31.16 15.91 20.24
CA TYR A 50 30.26 16.91 20.82
C TYR A 50 28.78 16.59 20.61
N PHE A 51 28.46 15.45 20.00
CA PHE A 51 27.06 15.02 19.90
C PHE A 51 26.56 14.63 21.29
N PRO A 52 25.39 15.14 21.74
CA PRO A 52 24.93 15.00 23.13
C PRO A 52 24.23 13.65 23.40
N PHE A 53 24.61 12.59 22.70
CA PHE A 53 24.00 11.28 22.79
C PHE A 53 25.06 10.20 22.99
N ASP A 54 25.09 9.60 24.18
CA ASP A 54 26.02 8.50 24.49
C ASP A 54 25.50 7.16 23.96
N THR A 55 24.17 6.95 24.03
CA THR A 55 23.49 5.77 23.49
C THR A 55 22.11 6.14 22.96
N LEU A 56 21.59 5.29 22.10
CA LEU A 56 20.19 5.30 21.69
C LEU A 56 19.59 3.93 21.94
N GLU A 57 18.63 3.85 22.85
CA GLU A 57 18.06 2.60 23.30
C GLU A 57 16.57 2.52 23.04
N ALA A 58 16.07 1.31 22.71
CA ALA A 58 14.64 1.06 22.64
C ALA A 58 14.30 -0.38 23.07
N LYS A 59 13.12 -0.52 23.68
CA LYS A 59 12.47 -1.81 23.81
C LYS A 59 11.59 -2.03 22.59
N VAL A 60 11.75 -3.17 21.95
CA VAL A 60 11.06 -3.52 20.71
C VAL A 60 10.25 -4.80 20.89
N ALA A 61 9.21 -4.96 20.09
CA ALA A 61 8.44 -6.19 20.06
C ALA A 61 9.32 -7.36 19.63
N ARG A 62 9.08 -8.55 20.15
CA ARG A 62 9.66 -9.76 19.56
C ARG A 62 9.07 -10.02 18.18
N PRO A 63 9.85 -10.58 17.23
CA PRO A 63 9.39 -10.80 15.86
C PRO A 63 8.25 -11.83 15.75
N ASP A 64 8.08 -12.68 16.75
CA ASP A 64 7.01 -13.68 16.87
C ASP A 64 5.78 -13.20 17.65
N ARG A 65 5.69 -11.90 17.98
CA ARG A 65 4.54 -11.31 18.69
C ARG A 65 3.21 -11.61 17.99
N TRP A 66 3.19 -11.58 16.67
CA TRP A 66 2.01 -11.88 15.88
C TRP A 66 2.16 -13.24 15.23
N LEU A 67 1.12 -14.07 15.35
CA LEU A 67 1.11 -15.38 14.70
C LEU A 67 0.77 -15.25 13.21
N PRO A 68 1.51 -15.93 12.33
CA PRO A 68 1.04 -16.15 10.98
C PRO A 68 -0.21 -17.00 11.07
N THR A 69 -1.35 -16.47 10.67
CA THR A 69 -2.56 -17.26 10.65
C THR A 69 -2.55 -18.18 9.44
N PRO A 70 -2.78 -19.49 9.59
CA PRO A 70 -3.31 -20.27 8.49
C PRO A 70 -4.73 -19.73 8.27
N ASN A 71 -4.89 -18.96 7.23
CA ASN A 71 -6.14 -18.27 6.94
C ASN A 71 -7.07 -19.22 6.23
N ARG A 72 -7.67 -20.13 7.00
CA ARG A 72 -8.73 -20.99 6.51
C ARG A 72 -10.06 -20.27 6.66
N PRO A 73 -10.99 -20.43 5.69
CA PRO A 73 -12.36 -20.01 5.89
C PRO A 73 -12.88 -20.62 7.20
N VAL A 74 -13.53 -19.82 8.02
CA VAL A 74 -14.04 -20.24 9.35
C VAL A 74 -15.08 -21.36 9.25
N ASP A 75 -15.58 -21.65 8.07
CA ASP A 75 -16.65 -22.61 7.80
C ASP A 75 -16.16 -23.94 7.17
N ASP A 76 -14.88 -24.30 7.32
CA ASP A 76 -14.41 -25.62 6.91
C ASP A 76 -14.87 -26.68 7.93
N PRO A 77 -15.88 -27.52 7.62
CA PRO A 77 -16.46 -28.49 8.59
C PRO A 77 -15.52 -29.65 8.94
N GLY A 78 -14.27 -29.66 8.45
CA GLY A 78 -13.29 -30.72 8.68
C GLY A 78 -12.22 -30.38 9.72
N HIS A 79 -12.27 -29.23 10.39
CA HIS A 79 -11.24 -28.86 11.38
C HIS A 79 -11.73 -29.02 12.81
N ASP A 80 -10.90 -29.73 13.57
CA ASP A 80 -11.02 -29.94 15.00
C ASP A 80 -11.29 -28.60 15.72
N GLU A 81 -12.49 -28.44 16.26
CA GLU A 81 -12.94 -27.25 16.99
C GLU A 81 -11.98 -26.82 18.12
N SER A 82 -11.13 -27.76 18.59
CA SER A 82 -10.14 -27.51 19.64
C SER A 82 -9.02 -26.55 19.22
N LEU A 83 -8.59 -26.56 17.94
CA LEU A 83 -7.55 -25.65 17.43
C LEU A 83 -8.12 -24.30 17.00
N ALA A 84 -9.34 -24.28 16.45
CA ALA A 84 -10.02 -23.06 16.03
C ALA A 84 -10.50 -22.21 17.22
N ALA A 85 -10.97 -22.86 18.29
CA ALA A 85 -11.36 -22.19 19.54
C ALA A 85 -10.17 -21.60 20.29
N LEU A 86 -9.03 -22.28 20.29
CA LEU A 86 -7.79 -21.80 20.89
C LEU A 86 -7.17 -20.60 20.14
N THR A 87 -7.36 -20.49 18.83
CA THR A 87 -6.70 -19.45 18.03
C THR A 87 -7.52 -18.16 17.92
N LEU A 88 -8.84 -18.18 17.97
CA LEU A 88 -9.67 -17.00 17.66
C LEU A 88 -10.24 -16.27 18.89
N THR A 89 -10.51 -16.97 20.00
CA THR A 89 -11.19 -16.33 21.13
C THR A 89 -10.30 -16.03 22.31
N ASP A 90 -9.31 -16.86 22.64
CA ASP A 90 -8.53 -16.70 23.85
C ASP A 90 -7.19 -15.96 23.63
N HIS A 91 -6.50 -16.17 22.51
CA HIS A 91 -5.28 -15.44 22.21
C HIS A 91 -5.53 -13.96 21.88
N ASN A 92 -6.58 -13.65 21.11
CA ASN A 92 -6.90 -12.26 20.77
C ASN A 92 -7.42 -11.47 21.97
N LYS A 93 -8.20 -12.07 22.86
CA LYS A 93 -8.63 -11.42 24.10
C LYS A 93 -7.49 -11.22 25.10
N ALA A 94 -6.52 -12.12 25.14
CA ALA A 94 -5.34 -11.98 25.99
C ALA A 94 -4.37 -10.92 25.48
N HIS A 95 -4.17 -10.82 24.16
CA HIS A 95 -3.25 -9.86 23.56
C HIS A 95 -3.81 -8.44 23.43
N SER A 96 -5.13 -8.25 23.22
CA SER A 96 -5.76 -6.93 23.14
C SER A 96 -5.85 -6.20 24.49
N ARG A 97 -5.84 -6.93 25.60
CA ARG A 97 -5.98 -6.37 26.96
C ARG A 97 -4.65 -6.12 27.68
N GLN A 98 -3.54 -6.67 27.19
CA GLN A 98 -2.23 -6.41 27.79
C GLN A 98 -1.61 -5.15 27.18
N SER A 99 -1.25 -4.20 28.04
CA SER A 99 -0.38 -3.10 27.63
C SER A 99 0.83 -3.66 26.87
N PRO A 100 1.26 -3.01 25.74
CA PRO A 100 2.49 -3.40 25.05
C PRO A 100 3.69 -3.60 25.98
N LEU A 101 3.74 -2.88 27.09
CA LEU A 101 4.79 -2.98 28.12
C LEU A 101 4.78 -4.30 28.89
N ASN A 102 3.68 -5.05 28.88
CA ASN A 102 3.56 -6.34 29.59
C ASN A 102 3.79 -7.55 28.67
N GLN A 103 4.07 -7.32 27.39
CA GLN A 103 4.40 -8.39 26.43
C GLN A 103 5.91 -8.62 26.36
N PRO A 104 6.37 -9.83 25.99
CA PRO A 104 7.80 -10.08 25.78
C PRO A 104 8.40 -9.09 24.78
N GLN A 105 9.55 -8.52 25.14
CA GLN A 105 10.25 -7.48 24.39
C GLN A 105 11.72 -7.83 24.28
N ASP A 106 12.34 -7.41 23.19
CA ASP A 106 13.78 -7.36 23.04
C ASP A 106 14.27 -5.93 23.31
N ALA A 107 15.54 -5.78 23.63
CA ALA A 107 16.19 -4.49 23.77
C ALA A 107 17.18 -4.30 22.62
N ILE A 108 17.21 -3.12 22.03
CA ILE A 108 18.24 -2.72 21.08
C ILE A 108 18.97 -1.50 21.62
N LEU A 109 20.28 -1.42 21.34
CA LEU A 109 21.15 -0.35 21.79
C LEU A 109 22.11 0.03 20.68
N VAL A 110 22.09 1.30 20.28
CA VAL A 110 23.08 1.89 19.39
C VAL A 110 24.09 2.67 20.25
N PRO A 111 25.36 2.28 20.30
CA PRO A 111 26.39 2.98 21.07
C PRO A 111 26.80 4.29 20.40
N HIS A 112 27.44 5.18 21.16
CA HIS A 112 28.04 6.39 20.58
C HIS A 112 29.06 6.02 19.52
N GLU A 113 29.96 5.08 19.81
CA GLU A 113 30.97 4.56 18.90
C GLU A 113 31.05 3.04 18.98
N SER A 114 31.14 2.39 17.82
CA SER A 114 31.29 0.94 17.70
C SER A 114 32.73 0.58 17.35
N GLU A 115 33.23 -0.49 17.91
CA GLU A 115 34.56 -1.05 17.59
C GLU A 115 34.58 -1.84 16.27
N GLN A 116 33.45 -1.99 15.59
CA GLN A 116 33.35 -2.72 14.32
C GLN A 116 34.23 -2.05 13.25
N PRO A 117 35.26 -2.74 12.72
CA PRO A 117 36.20 -2.14 11.78
C PRO A 117 35.64 -1.95 10.37
N ASN A 118 34.62 -2.70 9.99
CA ASN A 118 34.01 -2.60 8.67
C ASN A 118 32.92 -1.51 8.66
N PRO A 119 33.09 -0.41 7.89
CA PRO A 119 32.12 0.68 7.83
C PRO A 119 30.73 0.24 7.39
N LEU A 120 30.62 -0.84 6.58
CA LEU A 120 29.34 -1.39 6.10
C LEU A 120 28.60 -2.20 7.16
N LYS A 121 29.24 -2.40 8.31
CA LYS A 121 28.69 -3.15 9.44
C LYS A 121 28.72 -2.32 10.74
N LYS A 122 29.33 -1.14 10.70
CA LYS A 122 29.51 -0.28 11.88
C LYS A 122 28.23 0.48 12.17
N ILE A 123 27.49 0.07 13.20
CA ILE A 123 26.29 0.77 13.69
C ILE A 123 26.68 1.56 14.93
N ASP A 124 26.69 2.88 14.82
CA ASP A 124 26.94 3.80 15.92
C ASP A 124 26.39 5.21 15.63
N LEU A 125 26.27 6.02 16.68
CA LEU A 125 25.75 7.38 16.60
C LEU A 125 26.75 8.35 16.00
N SER A 126 28.04 8.14 16.22
CA SER A 126 29.10 9.00 15.69
C SER A 126 29.08 9.09 14.16
N THR A 127 28.76 7.98 13.50
CA THR A 127 28.61 7.92 12.04
C THR A 127 27.19 8.27 11.61
N ALA A 128 26.18 7.77 12.29
CA ALA A 128 24.78 7.94 11.90
C ALA A 128 24.32 9.40 11.98
N LEU A 129 24.79 10.16 12.96
CA LEU A 129 24.40 11.56 13.19
C LEU A 129 25.29 12.55 12.45
N GLN A 130 26.36 12.11 11.79
CA GLN A 130 27.21 12.93 10.96
C GLN A 130 26.60 13.09 9.55
N TYR A 131 27.04 14.11 8.83
CA TYR A 131 26.77 14.20 7.40
C TYR A 131 27.28 12.97 6.68
N GLY A 132 26.37 12.25 6.00
CA GLY A 132 26.65 10.99 5.33
C GLY A 132 26.50 11.07 3.82
N GLN A 133 26.57 9.90 3.19
CA GLN A 133 26.33 9.74 1.76
C GLN A 133 24.83 9.78 1.47
N ALA A 134 24.45 10.27 0.30
CA ALA A 134 23.05 10.40 -0.10
C ALA A 134 22.36 9.06 -0.38
N GLN A 135 23.12 7.98 -0.59
CA GLN A 135 22.57 6.63 -0.67
C GLN A 135 21.88 6.22 0.63
N GLY A 136 22.37 6.74 1.76
CA GLY A 136 21.91 6.44 3.11
C GLY A 136 23.03 6.02 4.04
N TYR A 137 22.68 5.72 5.27
CA TYR A 137 23.59 5.22 6.30
C TYR A 137 24.22 3.88 5.87
N PRO A 138 25.56 3.74 5.83
CA PRO A 138 26.21 2.62 5.17
C PRO A 138 25.73 1.23 5.57
N PRO A 139 25.59 0.86 6.85
CA PRO A 139 25.09 -0.46 7.23
C PRO A 139 23.69 -0.75 6.68
N LEU A 140 22.77 0.22 6.81
CA LEU A 140 21.41 0.06 6.34
C LEU A 140 21.33 0.01 4.81
N TYR A 141 22.00 0.93 4.14
CA TYR A 141 22.03 0.95 2.67
C TYR A 141 22.55 -0.37 2.11
N TYR A 142 23.68 -0.86 2.64
CA TYR A 142 24.27 -2.12 2.18
C TYR A 142 23.34 -3.30 2.40
N PHE A 143 22.72 -3.38 3.60
CA PHE A 143 21.76 -4.43 3.91
C PHE A 143 20.56 -4.40 2.95
N ILE A 144 19.91 -3.23 2.79
CA ILE A 144 18.73 -3.08 1.92
C ILE A 144 19.08 -3.45 0.47
N ARG A 145 20.24 -3.01 -0.02
CA ARG A 145 20.70 -3.35 -1.37
C ARG A 145 20.88 -4.85 -1.56
N GLU A 146 21.60 -5.52 -0.66
CA GLU A 146 21.83 -6.96 -0.71
C GLU A 146 20.52 -7.75 -0.56
N PHE A 147 19.67 -7.36 0.39
CA PHE A 147 18.39 -8.00 0.62
C PHE A 147 17.44 -7.81 -0.59
N THR A 148 17.42 -6.63 -1.19
CA THR A 148 16.67 -6.35 -2.42
C THR A 148 17.11 -7.26 -3.56
N GLN A 149 18.41 -7.38 -3.80
CA GLN A 149 18.95 -8.17 -4.91
C GLN A 149 18.83 -9.68 -4.69
N ARG A 150 18.92 -10.17 -3.45
CA ARG A 150 18.97 -11.60 -3.15
C ARG A 150 17.63 -12.19 -2.74
N SER A 151 16.81 -11.42 -2.04
CA SER A 151 15.59 -11.94 -1.41
C SER A 151 14.31 -11.32 -1.95
N LEU A 152 14.29 -9.99 -2.19
CA LEU A 152 13.06 -9.35 -2.69
C LEU A 152 12.92 -9.50 -4.22
N HIS A 153 14.02 -9.33 -4.98
CA HIS A 153 13.98 -9.33 -6.45
C HIS A 153 15.13 -10.17 -7.05
N PRO A 154 15.23 -11.46 -6.71
CA PRO A 154 16.37 -12.31 -7.11
C PRO A 154 16.42 -12.58 -8.62
N ASN A 155 15.33 -12.32 -9.34
CA ASN A 155 15.16 -12.65 -10.76
C ASN A 155 15.25 -11.44 -11.69
N THR A 156 15.79 -10.30 -11.21
CA THR A 156 16.03 -9.13 -12.06
C THR A 156 16.78 -9.52 -13.33
N PRO A 157 16.22 -9.26 -14.55
CA PRO A 157 16.76 -9.86 -15.76
C PRO A 157 17.93 -9.11 -16.41
N TYR A 158 18.31 -7.92 -15.93
CA TYR A 158 19.43 -7.16 -16.47
C TYR A 158 20.72 -7.29 -15.65
N LYS A 159 21.85 -7.04 -16.31
CA LYS A 159 23.20 -7.16 -15.75
C LYS A 159 23.43 -6.20 -14.58
N GLY A 160 24.10 -6.68 -13.54
CA GLY A 160 24.39 -5.95 -12.32
C GLY A 160 23.23 -5.93 -11.32
N GLY A 161 22.00 -6.21 -11.77
CA GLY A 161 20.80 -6.12 -10.94
C GLY A 161 20.43 -4.69 -10.56
N PRO A 162 19.44 -4.51 -9.69
CA PRO A 162 18.95 -3.18 -9.30
C PRO A 162 19.88 -2.52 -8.29
N GLU A 163 19.90 -1.18 -8.30
CA GLU A 163 20.50 -0.33 -7.29
C GLU A 163 19.41 0.27 -6.40
N VAL A 164 19.79 0.76 -5.22
CA VAL A 164 18.86 1.38 -4.27
C VAL A 164 19.36 2.74 -3.79
N VAL A 165 18.43 3.59 -3.38
CA VAL A 165 18.72 4.83 -2.64
C VAL A 165 17.68 4.99 -1.53
N LEU A 166 18.12 5.28 -0.30
CA LEU A 166 17.22 5.48 0.82
C LEU A 166 16.49 6.83 0.70
N THR A 167 15.24 6.85 1.14
CA THR A 167 14.33 8.00 1.07
C THR A 167 13.65 8.28 2.40
N CYS A 168 13.12 9.49 2.59
CA CYS A 168 12.26 9.82 3.73
C CYS A 168 10.83 9.24 3.58
N GLY A 169 10.72 8.01 3.07
CA GLY A 169 9.49 7.30 2.75
C GLY A 169 9.04 7.52 1.30
N ASN A 170 7.98 6.78 0.88
CA ASN A 170 7.55 6.76 -0.53
C ASN A 170 7.11 8.11 -1.07
N THR A 171 6.54 8.98 -0.24
CA THR A 171 6.16 10.35 -0.68
C THR A 171 7.39 11.17 -1.12
N ASP A 172 8.50 11.09 -0.39
CA ASP A 172 9.77 11.70 -0.79
C ASP A 172 10.34 11.03 -2.04
N GLY A 173 10.30 9.69 -2.09
CA GLY A 173 10.69 8.93 -3.28
C GLY A 173 9.91 9.34 -4.52
N TRP A 174 8.60 9.45 -4.41
CA TRP A 174 7.74 9.89 -5.51
C TRP A 174 8.04 11.33 -5.97
N ALA A 175 8.23 12.26 -5.03
CA ALA A 175 8.61 13.63 -5.36
C ALA A 175 9.94 13.69 -6.14
N LYS A 176 10.91 12.85 -5.77
CA LYS A 176 12.19 12.72 -6.49
C LYS A 176 12.02 12.10 -7.88
N VAL A 177 11.14 11.10 -8.03
CA VAL A 177 10.79 10.51 -9.34
C VAL A 177 10.18 11.57 -10.25
N LEU A 178 9.20 12.32 -9.77
CA LEU A 178 8.61 13.44 -10.53
C LEU A 178 9.68 14.45 -10.94
N SER A 179 10.56 14.83 -10.03
CA SER A 179 11.66 15.76 -10.33
C SER A 179 12.65 15.19 -11.34
N ALA A 180 12.91 13.89 -11.28
CA ALA A 180 13.85 13.22 -12.18
C ALA A 180 13.33 13.13 -13.62
N PHE A 181 12.06 12.82 -13.80
CA PHE A 181 11.50 12.38 -15.09
C PHE A 181 10.46 13.30 -15.69
N THR A 182 10.03 14.36 -14.99
CA THR A 182 9.04 15.30 -15.51
C THR A 182 9.54 16.74 -15.50
N ASN A 183 9.15 17.49 -16.53
CA ASN A 183 9.37 18.93 -16.58
C ASN A 183 8.11 19.65 -16.07
N GLU A 184 8.33 20.76 -15.37
CA GLU A 184 7.23 21.66 -15.01
C GLU A 184 6.70 22.34 -16.27
N TRP A 185 5.38 22.53 -16.31
CA TRP A 185 4.66 23.18 -17.39
C TRP A 185 3.63 24.18 -16.84
N SER A 186 3.54 25.34 -17.49
CA SER A 186 2.58 26.38 -17.14
C SER A 186 1.85 26.85 -18.38
N GLU A 187 0.53 26.95 -18.30
CA GLU A 187 -0.34 27.39 -19.39
C GLU A 187 0.02 28.79 -19.91
N ASP A 188 0.47 29.66 -19.00
CA ASP A 188 0.82 31.06 -19.35
C ASP A 188 2.15 31.19 -20.11
N LYS A 189 3.03 30.19 -20.08
CA LYS A 189 4.42 30.32 -20.53
C LYS A 189 4.86 29.26 -21.54
N ASP A 190 4.24 28.08 -21.49
CA ASP A 190 4.71 26.91 -22.20
C ASP A 190 3.72 26.48 -23.29
N TRP A 191 4.23 25.93 -24.37
CA TRP A 191 3.37 25.40 -25.43
C TRP A 191 2.72 24.09 -24.97
N ILE A 192 1.44 23.89 -25.31
CA ILE A 192 0.71 22.67 -24.96
C ILE A 192 1.42 21.40 -25.42
N ARG A 193 2.10 21.44 -26.58
CA ARG A 193 2.89 20.31 -27.09
C ARG A 193 4.05 19.88 -26.20
N ASP A 194 4.48 20.72 -25.27
CA ASP A 194 5.57 20.42 -24.34
C ASP A 194 5.04 19.89 -22.99
N ARG A 195 3.72 19.96 -22.76
CA ARG A 195 3.07 19.44 -21.57
C ARG A 195 3.24 17.92 -21.51
N GLU A 196 3.75 17.43 -20.39
CA GLU A 196 3.91 16.01 -20.11
C GLU A 196 2.70 15.47 -19.36
N GLY A 197 2.53 14.14 -19.33
CA GLY A 197 1.42 13.48 -18.67
C GLY A 197 1.87 12.37 -17.72
N LEU A 198 0.97 12.06 -16.78
CA LEU A 198 1.07 10.96 -15.84
C LEU A 198 -0.11 10.02 -16.04
N LEU A 199 0.18 8.73 -16.28
CA LEU A 199 -0.81 7.65 -16.29
C LEU A 199 -1.01 7.15 -14.85
N VAL A 200 -2.26 7.00 -14.45
CA VAL A 200 -2.65 6.46 -13.14
C VAL A 200 -3.91 5.60 -13.28
N GLU A 201 -4.22 4.77 -12.30
CA GLU A 201 -5.50 4.08 -12.23
C GLU A 201 -6.68 5.08 -12.17
N GLU A 202 -7.89 4.68 -12.59
CA GLU A 202 -9.12 5.48 -12.43
C GLU A 202 -9.30 5.98 -11.00
N PHE A 203 -8.95 5.13 -10.03
CA PHE A 203 -8.86 5.48 -8.61
C PHE A 203 -7.43 5.25 -8.15
N ALA A 204 -6.78 6.28 -7.66
CA ALA A 204 -5.38 6.22 -7.27
C ALA A 204 -5.13 6.93 -5.92
N TYR A 205 -3.96 6.71 -5.35
CA TYR A 205 -3.55 7.41 -4.14
C TYR A 205 -3.50 8.92 -4.38
N MET A 206 -4.34 9.66 -3.64
CA MET A 206 -4.57 11.09 -3.88
C MET A 206 -3.28 11.94 -3.87
N ASN A 207 -2.33 11.63 -2.98
CA ASN A 207 -1.09 12.42 -2.90
C ASN A 207 -0.20 12.23 -4.14
N ALA A 208 -0.30 11.11 -4.85
CA ALA A 208 0.43 10.94 -6.10
C ALA A 208 -0.09 11.91 -7.16
N ILE A 209 -1.40 12.07 -7.27
CA ILE A 209 -2.06 13.01 -8.18
C ILE A 209 -1.80 14.46 -7.76
N GLN A 210 -1.97 14.76 -6.46
CA GLN A 210 -1.78 16.11 -5.90
C GLN A 210 -0.33 16.59 -6.00
N SER A 211 0.65 15.69 -6.05
CA SER A 211 2.05 16.05 -6.28
C SER A 211 2.34 16.33 -7.76
N ALA A 212 1.62 15.68 -8.67
CA ALA A 212 1.81 15.81 -10.12
C ALA A 212 1.06 17.02 -10.71
N GLY A 213 -0.15 17.30 -10.22
CA GLY A 213 -1.00 18.39 -10.71
C GLY A 213 -0.32 19.77 -10.71
N PRO A 214 0.28 20.25 -9.59
CA PRO A 214 0.97 21.54 -9.53
C PRO A 214 2.17 21.67 -10.45
N ARG A 215 2.72 20.56 -10.94
CA ARG A 215 3.78 20.56 -11.96
C ARG A 215 3.24 20.78 -13.38
N GLY A 216 1.91 20.91 -13.52
CA GLY A 216 1.24 21.10 -14.80
C GLY A 216 1.05 19.81 -15.63
N LEU A 217 1.29 18.63 -15.05
CA LEU A 217 1.13 17.36 -15.75
C LEU A 217 -0.34 17.08 -16.10
N THR A 218 -0.58 16.49 -17.27
CA THR A 218 -1.89 15.95 -17.62
C THR A 218 -2.10 14.62 -16.89
N ILE A 219 -3.04 14.57 -15.95
CA ILE A 219 -3.42 13.32 -15.28
C ILE A 219 -4.33 12.53 -16.22
N THR A 220 -3.95 11.28 -16.50
CA THR A 220 -4.62 10.41 -17.44
C THR A 220 -5.03 9.11 -16.77
N ALA A 221 -6.33 8.90 -16.68
CA ALA A 221 -6.91 7.70 -16.11
C ALA A 221 -6.71 6.49 -17.04
N VAL A 222 -6.31 5.37 -16.49
CA VAL A 222 -6.33 4.05 -17.11
C VAL A 222 -7.38 3.21 -16.41
N ALA A 223 -8.21 2.53 -17.17
CA ALA A 223 -9.29 1.70 -16.65
C ALA A 223 -8.77 0.57 -15.76
N ILE A 224 -9.61 0.16 -14.81
CA ILE A 224 -9.35 -0.92 -13.87
C ILE A 224 -10.48 -1.94 -13.87
N ASP A 225 -10.15 -3.17 -13.48
CA ASP A 225 -11.11 -4.23 -13.12
C ASP A 225 -10.87 -4.71 -11.68
N ASP A 226 -11.42 -5.85 -11.31
CA ASP A 226 -11.23 -6.51 -10.00
C ASP A 226 -9.77 -6.89 -9.70
N GLN A 227 -8.96 -7.10 -10.74
CA GLN A 227 -7.52 -7.37 -10.61
C GLN A 227 -6.64 -6.11 -10.67
N GLY A 228 -7.21 -4.92 -10.83
CA GLY A 228 -6.50 -3.65 -10.91
C GLY A 228 -6.35 -3.11 -12.33
N LEU A 229 -5.20 -2.50 -12.64
CA LEU A 229 -4.95 -1.79 -13.90
C LEU A 229 -5.13 -2.70 -15.12
N LEU A 230 -5.91 -2.24 -16.12
CA LEU A 230 -6.11 -2.94 -17.39
C LEU A 230 -4.96 -2.67 -18.36
N ALA A 231 -4.38 -3.73 -18.93
CA ALA A 231 -3.40 -3.62 -20.01
C ALA A 231 -4.07 -3.37 -21.36
N GLU A 232 -5.13 -4.13 -21.65
CA GLU A 232 -5.84 -4.19 -22.94
C GLU A 232 -7.33 -3.82 -22.76
N GLY A 233 -8.02 -3.59 -23.84
CA GLY A 233 -9.45 -3.27 -23.87
C GLY A 233 -9.75 -1.78 -23.71
N PRO A 234 -11.04 -1.40 -23.75
CA PRO A 234 -11.45 0.01 -23.73
C PRO A 234 -10.99 0.73 -22.46
N GLY A 235 -10.23 1.82 -22.64
CA GLY A 235 -9.65 2.60 -21.55
C GLY A 235 -8.44 1.94 -20.87
N GLY A 236 -8.04 0.74 -21.29
CA GLY A 236 -6.80 0.09 -20.81
C GLY A 236 -5.55 0.83 -21.27
N LEU A 237 -4.40 0.44 -20.73
CA LEU A 237 -3.13 1.14 -20.95
C LEU A 237 -2.79 1.28 -22.44
N ARG A 238 -2.95 0.20 -23.22
CA ARG A 238 -2.73 0.22 -24.68
C ARG A 238 -3.68 1.18 -25.38
N ASP A 239 -4.97 1.08 -25.11
CA ASP A 239 -6.00 1.92 -25.74
C ASP A 239 -5.73 3.42 -25.50
N VAL A 240 -5.39 3.78 -24.25
CA VAL A 240 -5.06 5.16 -23.87
C VAL A 240 -3.81 5.66 -24.60
N LEU A 241 -2.76 4.85 -24.73
CA LEU A 241 -1.51 5.25 -25.36
C LEU A 241 -1.60 5.28 -26.89
N GLU A 242 -2.33 4.35 -27.48
CA GLU A 242 -2.51 4.24 -28.93
C GLU A 242 -3.42 5.35 -29.47
N ASN A 243 -4.49 5.67 -28.75
CA ASN A 243 -5.47 6.68 -29.11
C ASN A 243 -5.21 8.04 -28.43
N TRP A 244 -3.96 8.33 -28.06
CA TRP A 244 -3.61 9.56 -27.36
C TRP A 244 -3.97 10.82 -28.15
N ASP A 245 -4.71 11.72 -27.51
CA ASP A 245 -5.04 13.04 -28.06
C ASP A 245 -3.90 14.05 -27.78
N TYR A 246 -3.08 14.30 -28.78
CA TYR A 246 -1.96 15.25 -28.70
C TYR A 246 -2.36 16.70 -28.42
N LYS A 247 -3.65 17.04 -28.46
CA LYS A 247 -4.16 18.34 -27.99
C LYS A 247 -4.03 18.50 -26.48
N LYS A 248 -3.86 17.42 -25.75
CA LYS A 248 -3.63 17.40 -24.29
C LYS A 248 -2.15 17.50 -23.89
N GLY A 249 -1.25 17.49 -24.85
CA GLY A 249 0.20 17.50 -24.66
C GLY A 249 0.89 16.28 -25.25
N LYS A 250 2.12 16.01 -24.80
CA LYS A 250 2.86 14.81 -25.18
C LYS A 250 2.14 13.55 -24.69
N ARG A 251 2.28 12.46 -25.42
CA ARG A 251 1.88 11.14 -24.91
C ARG A 251 2.57 10.89 -23.58
N PRO A 252 1.84 10.49 -22.52
CA PRO A 252 2.43 10.20 -21.22
C PRO A 252 3.50 9.11 -21.31
N HIS A 253 4.59 9.30 -20.59
CA HIS A 253 5.71 8.39 -20.55
C HIS A 253 6.02 7.88 -19.13
N LEU A 254 5.16 8.21 -18.17
CA LEU A 254 5.29 7.80 -16.76
C LEU A 254 3.96 7.20 -16.30
N LEU A 255 4.01 5.98 -15.78
CA LEU A 255 2.88 5.27 -15.18
C LEU A 255 3.15 5.13 -13.67
N TYR A 256 2.27 5.66 -12.83
CA TYR A 256 2.26 5.39 -11.39
C TYR A 256 1.19 4.35 -11.07
N THR A 257 1.53 3.31 -10.35
CA THR A 257 0.61 2.25 -9.94
C THR A 257 0.96 1.66 -8.58
N VAL A 258 -0.07 1.24 -7.83
CA VAL A 258 0.07 0.45 -6.60
C VAL A 258 -0.36 -0.97 -6.92
N THR A 259 0.58 -1.90 -6.97
CA THR A 259 0.36 -3.22 -7.57
C THR A 259 -0.19 -4.26 -6.60
N MET A 260 -0.14 -3.99 -5.31
CA MET A 260 -0.56 -4.89 -4.24
C MET A 260 -1.43 -4.17 -3.21
N GLY A 261 -2.67 -4.66 -3.00
CA GLY A 261 -3.60 -4.04 -2.07
C GLY A 261 -3.83 -2.55 -2.38
N GLN A 262 -4.07 -2.26 -3.63
CA GLN A 262 -4.14 -0.91 -4.21
C GLN A 262 -4.97 0.05 -3.35
N ASN A 263 -4.46 1.25 -3.14
CA ASN A 263 -5.17 2.32 -2.43
C ASN A 263 -5.88 3.22 -3.45
N PRO A 264 -7.24 3.16 -3.55
CA PRO A 264 -8.20 2.67 -2.55
C PRO A 264 -8.84 1.29 -2.82
N THR A 265 -8.65 0.70 -3.99
CA THR A 265 -9.51 -0.37 -4.53
C THR A 265 -9.21 -1.76 -3.99
N SER A 266 -8.09 -1.95 -3.30
CA SER A 266 -7.57 -3.24 -2.82
C SER A 266 -7.18 -4.23 -3.93
N GLY A 267 -7.18 -3.79 -5.19
CA GLY A 267 -6.79 -4.61 -6.33
C GLY A 267 -5.36 -5.17 -6.18
N VAL A 268 -5.14 -6.33 -6.79
CA VAL A 268 -3.84 -7.00 -6.81
C VAL A 268 -3.53 -7.43 -8.24
N LEU A 269 -2.46 -6.89 -8.80
CA LEU A 269 -2.00 -7.28 -10.13
C LEU A 269 -1.34 -8.66 -10.07
N SER A 270 -1.92 -9.63 -10.77
CA SER A 270 -1.31 -10.95 -10.98
C SER A 270 0.00 -10.83 -11.79
N LEU A 271 0.83 -11.86 -11.75
CA LEU A 271 2.07 -11.88 -12.56
C LEU A 271 1.76 -11.81 -14.06
N ALA A 272 0.68 -12.46 -14.52
CA ALA A 272 0.21 -12.39 -15.90
C ALA A 272 -0.13 -10.94 -16.29
N ARG A 273 -0.95 -10.25 -15.48
CA ARG A 273 -1.32 -8.85 -15.71
C ARG A 273 -0.11 -7.91 -15.70
N ARG A 274 0.86 -8.14 -14.81
CA ARG A 274 2.12 -7.38 -14.79
C ARG A 274 2.91 -7.55 -16.09
N ARG A 275 2.97 -8.78 -16.65
CA ARG A 275 3.63 -9.03 -17.94
C ARG A 275 2.94 -8.31 -19.09
N GLU A 276 1.60 -8.34 -19.15
CA GLU A 276 0.83 -7.62 -20.15
C GLU A 276 1.09 -6.11 -20.07
N LEU A 277 0.98 -5.51 -18.88
CA LEU A 277 1.26 -4.09 -18.65
C LEU A 277 2.70 -3.73 -19.01
N TYR A 278 3.66 -4.57 -18.63
CA TYR A 278 5.06 -4.37 -18.94
C TYR A 278 5.32 -4.39 -20.46
N ALA A 279 4.71 -5.33 -21.18
CA ALA A 279 4.83 -5.40 -22.64
C ALA A 279 4.30 -4.14 -23.33
N VAL A 280 3.15 -3.61 -22.87
CA VAL A 280 2.62 -2.34 -23.36
C VAL A 280 3.54 -1.18 -23.00
N ALA A 281 4.03 -1.10 -21.76
CA ALA A 281 4.93 -0.04 -21.31
C ALA A 281 6.26 -0.05 -22.11
N SER A 282 6.81 -1.23 -22.39
CA SER A 282 8.00 -1.37 -23.23
C SER A 282 7.75 -0.92 -24.67
N GLN A 283 6.62 -1.33 -25.26
CA GLN A 283 6.25 -0.95 -26.65
C GLN A 283 6.06 0.55 -26.82
N TYR A 284 5.47 1.23 -25.85
CA TYR A 284 5.14 2.66 -25.93
C TYR A 284 6.14 3.56 -25.21
N ASP A 285 7.26 3.00 -24.76
CA ASP A 285 8.34 3.70 -24.06
C ASP A 285 7.86 4.44 -22.81
N VAL A 286 7.19 3.71 -21.91
CA VAL A 286 6.67 4.21 -20.63
C VAL A 286 7.52 3.68 -19.49
N LEU A 287 7.93 4.54 -18.56
CA LEU A 287 8.51 4.17 -17.27
C LEU A 287 7.40 3.74 -16.31
N ILE A 288 7.62 2.67 -15.56
CA ILE A 288 6.68 2.18 -14.55
C ILE A 288 7.20 2.57 -13.16
N VAL A 289 6.38 3.27 -12.40
CA VAL A 289 6.62 3.55 -10.98
C VAL A 289 5.71 2.64 -10.16
N GLU A 290 6.30 1.60 -9.58
CA GLU A 290 5.63 0.61 -8.75
C GLU A 290 5.71 1.06 -7.28
N ASP A 291 4.63 1.65 -6.74
CA ASP A 291 4.55 2.09 -5.34
C ASP A 291 3.87 1.01 -4.49
N ASP A 292 4.64 0.19 -3.77
CA ASP A 292 4.14 -1.02 -3.13
C ASP A 292 4.36 -1.06 -1.60
N PRO A 293 3.77 -0.13 -0.83
CA PRO A 293 3.88 -0.14 0.62
C PRO A 293 3.19 -1.35 1.28
N TYR A 294 2.33 -2.05 0.56
CA TYR A 294 1.52 -3.17 1.04
C TYR A 294 1.98 -4.52 0.49
N TRP A 295 3.09 -4.62 -0.22
CA TRP A 295 3.51 -5.83 -0.93
C TRP A 295 3.58 -7.08 -0.04
N TYR A 296 3.98 -6.94 1.21
CA TYR A 296 4.04 -8.03 2.18
C TYR A 296 2.65 -8.43 2.75
N LEU A 297 1.60 -7.66 2.48
CA LEU A 297 0.26 -7.87 3.02
C LEU A 297 -0.66 -8.56 1.99
N GLN A 298 -0.22 -9.66 1.41
CA GLN A 298 -1.03 -10.51 0.53
C GLN A 298 -1.71 -11.61 1.36
N PHE A 299 -3.02 -11.80 1.20
CA PHE A 299 -3.82 -12.68 2.05
C PHE A 299 -4.12 -14.03 1.41
N PRO A 300 -3.59 -15.15 1.94
CA PRO A 300 -3.82 -16.49 1.39
C PRO A 300 -5.29 -16.93 1.38
N SER A 301 -6.07 -16.55 2.40
CA SER A 301 -7.47 -17.00 2.56
C SER A 301 -8.47 -16.34 1.61
N ALA A 302 -8.17 -15.15 1.12
CA ALA A 302 -9.11 -14.38 0.31
C ALA A 302 -9.38 -15.05 -1.05
N THR A 303 -8.47 -15.87 -1.54
CA THR A 303 -8.64 -16.62 -2.79
C THR A 303 -9.73 -17.68 -2.71
N ALA A 304 -9.90 -18.31 -1.54
CA ALA A 304 -10.91 -19.35 -1.34
C ALA A 304 -12.35 -18.77 -1.34
N VAL A 305 -12.51 -17.51 -0.89
CA VAL A 305 -13.85 -16.87 -0.83
C VAL A 305 -14.31 -16.38 -2.20
N ASN A 306 -13.41 -15.84 -3.02
CA ASN A 306 -13.77 -15.37 -4.36
C ASN A 306 -14.15 -16.50 -5.33
N THR A 307 -13.67 -17.73 -5.12
CA THR A 307 -14.06 -18.91 -5.91
C THR A 307 -15.45 -19.44 -5.53
N THR A 308 -15.97 -19.13 -4.35
CA THR A 308 -17.31 -19.59 -3.91
C THR A 308 -18.46 -18.68 -4.33
N THR A 309 -18.19 -17.48 -4.85
CA THR A 309 -19.23 -16.55 -5.33
C THR A 309 -19.67 -16.80 -6.78
N THR A 310 -18.99 -17.67 -7.53
CA THR A 310 -19.45 -18.15 -8.82
C THR A 310 -20.26 -19.44 -8.63
N SER A 311 -21.50 -19.40 -8.97
CA SER A 311 -22.66 -20.29 -8.98
C SER A 311 -22.57 -21.82 -8.84
N ASP A 312 -21.42 -22.42 -8.53
CA ASP A 312 -21.27 -23.87 -8.29
C ASP A 312 -20.57 -24.15 -6.94
N ALA A 313 -21.33 -23.88 -5.87
CA ALA A 313 -20.87 -23.95 -4.48
C ALA A 313 -20.69 -25.39 -3.93
N SER A 314 -20.61 -26.43 -4.77
CA SER A 314 -20.70 -27.80 -4.23
C SER A 314 -19.39 -28.55 -4.04
N ASN A 315 -18.22 -28.05 -4.48
CA ASN A 315 -16.97 -28.84 -4.33
C ASN A 315 -15.66 -28.04 -4.53
N THR A 316 -15.39 -27.00 -3.77
CA THR A 316 -14.02 -26.48 -3.70
C THR A 316 -13.44 -26.66 -2.30
N SER A 317 -12.80 -27.82 -2.10
CA SER A 317 -11.91 -28.02 -0.95
C SER A 317 -10.70 -27.10 -1.10
N PHE A 318 -10.42 -26.29 -0.06
CA PHE A 318 -9.16 -25.55 0.06
C PHE A 318 -7.99 -26.54 -0.05
N ASN A 319 -7.14 -26.35 -1.04
CA ASN A 319 -5.88 -27.07 -1.14
C ASN A 319 -4.75 -26.15 -0.65
N PRO A 320 -4.11 -26.44 0.50
CA PRO A 320 -3.01 -25.64 1.01
C PRO A 320 -1.77 -25.61 0.09
N ASP A 321 -1.69 -26.56 -0.85
CA ASP A 321 -0.59 -26.68 -1.83
C ASP A 321 -0.89 -25.94 -3.14
N GLN A 322 -2.09 -25.37 -3.30
CA GLN A 322 -2.39 -24.52 -4.45
C GLN A 322 -1.74 -23.13 -4.27
N PRO A 323 -1.20 -22.55 -5.37
CA PRO A 323 -0.66 -21.20 -5.31
C PRO A 323 -1.73 -20.23 -4.83
N MET A 324 -1.30 -19.23 -4.06
CA MET A 324 -2.10 -18.27 -3.30
C MET A 324 -3.15 -17.51 -4.12
N PHE A 325 -3.06 -17.55 -5.43
CA PHE A 325 -4.04 -17.00 -6.37
C PHE A 325 -4.44 -18.12 -7.33
N ALA A 326 -5.73 -18.43 -7.41
CA ALA A 326 -6.26 -19.44 -8.34
C ALA A 326 -5.89 -19.17 -9.82
N ASN A 327 -5.50 -17.92 -10.13
CA ASN A 327 -5.00 -17.47 -11.43
C ASN A 327 -3.51 -17.12 -11.40
N ALA A 328 -2.77 -17.46 -10.32
CA ALA A 328 -1.34 -17.25 -10.33
C ALA A 328 -0.71 -18.26 -11.28
N GLU A 329 -0.09 -17.77 -12.34
CA GLU A 329 0.83 -18.59 -13.10
C GLU A 329 1.91 -19.09 -12.13
N PRO A 330 2.30 -20.38 -12.23
CA PRO A 330 3.42 -20.89 -11.45
C PRO A 330 4.65 -20.00 -11.69
N VAL A 331 5.43 -19.80 -10.65
CA VAL A 331 6.74 -19.13 -10.78
C VAL A 331 7.49 -19.81 -11.93
N PRO A 332 7.99 -19.07 -12.92
CA PRO A 332 8.60 -19.67 -14.09
C PRO A 332 9.72 -20.63 -13.72
N ASP A 333 9.81 -21.76 -14.42
CA ASP A 333 10.90 -22.70 -14.25
C ASP A 333 12.25 -22.00 -14.36
N GLY A 334 13.16 -22.31 -13.45
CA GLY A 334 14.50 -21.73 -13.41
C GLY A 334 14.60 -20.37 -12.68
N TRP A 335 13.52 -19.83 -12.17
CA TRP A 335 13.60 -18.67 -11.30
C TRP A 335 14.25 -19.03 -9.97
N LYS A 336 15.07 -18.11 -9.49
CA LYS A 336 15.68 -18.21 -8.16
C LYS A 336 14.62 -17.97 -7.10
N THR A 337 14.64 -18.77 -6.05
CA THR A 337 13.89 -18.51 -4.82
C THR A 337 14.70 -17.63 -3.90
N SER A 338 14.00 -16.87 -3.05
CA SER A 338 14.60 -16.29 -1.84
C SER A 338 14.93 -17.45 -0.87
N GLN A 339 15.58 -17.16 0.22
CA GLN A 339 15.72 -18.18 1.27
C GLN A 339 14.51 -18.23 2.23
N TYR A 340 13.45 -17.48 1.92
CA TYR A 340 12.28 -17.29 2.77
C TYR A 340 11.01 -17.73 2.05
N PRO A 341 10.38 -18.85 2.44
CA PRO A 341 9.12 -19.33 1.82
C PRO A 341 8.02 -18.27 1.83
N PHE A 342 7.98 -17.43 2.87
CA PHE A 342 7.05 -16.31 2.93
C PHE A 342 7.22 -15.32 1.76
N LEU A 343 8.46 -14.89 1.48
CA LEU A 343 8.73 -13.96 0.38
C LEU A 343 8.48 -14.60 -0.97
N ASP A 344 8.80 -15.91 -1.11
CA ASP A 344 8.57 -16.67 -2.34
C ASP A 344 7.07 -16.89 -2.63
N SER A 345 6.22 -16.78 -1.60
CA SER A 345 4.76 -16.88 -1.74
C SER A 345 4.10 -15.60 -2.27
N LEU A 346 4.83 -14.49 -2.35
CA LEU A 346 4.30 -13.21 -2.80
C LEU A 346 4.36 -13.09 -4.34
N VAL A 347 3.38 -12.40 -4.94
CA VAL A 347 3.44 -12.10 -6.38
C VAL A 347 4.70 -11.32 -6.67
N PRO A 348 5.56 -11.79 -7.59
CA PRO A 348 6.80 -11.10 -7.94
C PRO A 348 6.56 -9.67 -8.43
N SER A 349 7.38 -8.72 -8.00
CA SER A 349 7.32 -7.32 -8.45
C SER A 349 7.65 -7.17 -9.93
N PHE A 350 7.34 -6.01 -10.51
CA PHE A 350 7.78 -5.67 -11.87
C PHE A 350 9.30 -5.74 -12.04
N ILE A 351 10.10 -5.48 -11.01
CA ILE A 351 11.59 -5.59 -11.06
C ILE A 351 12.03 -6.99 -11.51
N ASN A 352 11.30 -8.05 -11.12
CA ASN A 352 11.65 -9.42 -11.50
C ASN A 352 11.41 -9.75 -13.00
N ILE A 353 10.65 -8.91 -13.70
CA ILE A 353 10.35 -9.07 -15.14
C ILE A 353 10.86 -7.89 -15.98
N ASP A 354 11.60 -6.95 -15.38
CA ASP A 354 12.07 -5.72 -15.99
C ASP A 354 13.29 -5.95 -16.90
N THR A 355 13.05 -6.42 -18.12
CA THR A 355 14.10 -6.67 -19.11
C THR A 355 14.81 -5.41 -19.59
N ASP A 356 14.12 -4.27 -19.58
CA ASP A 356 14.61 -3.02 -20.12
C ASP A 356 15.27 -2.12 -19.06
N GLY A 357 14.97 -2.34 -17.76
CA GLY A 357 15.36 -1.47 -16.68
C GLY A 357 14.46 -0.22 -16.55
N ARG A 358 13.18 -0.31 -16.98
CA ARG A 358 12.21 0.82 -16.98
C ARG A 358 11.36 0.91 -15.71
N VAL A 359 11.57 0.04 -14.75
CA VAL A 359 10.82 0.01 -13.49
C VAL A 359 11.58 0.78 -12.40
N ILE A 360 10.86 1.65 -11.71
CA ILE A 360 11.30 2.31 -10.48
C ILE A 360 10.34 1.91 -9.39
N ARG A 361 10.84 1.17 -8.40
CA ARG A 361 10.02 0.69 -7.29
C ARG A 361 10.23 1.52 -6.03
N LEU A 362 9.14 1.79 -5.32
CA LEU A 362 9.09 2.50 -4.04
C LEU A 362 8.73 1.51 -2.93
N ASP A 363 9.62 1.32 -1.98
CA ASP A 363 9.42 0.51 -0.78
C ASP A 363 9.55 1.36 0.49
N THR A 364 8.86 0.98 1.58
CA THR A 364 8.83 1.79 2.80
C THR A 364 8.66 0.96 4.06
N PHE A 365 9.23 1.44 5.15
CA PHE A 365 8.97 0.93 6.50
C PHE A 365 7.65 1.44 7.11
N SER A 366 6.94 2.35 6.42
CA SER A 366 5.73 2.99 6.96
C SER A 366 4.60 2.02 7.31
N LYS A 367 4.47 0.89 6.59
CA LYS A 367 3.40 -0.10 6.82
C LYS A 367 3.92 -1.40 7.42
N THR A 368 5.23 -1.54 7.56
CA THR A 368 5.89 -2.75 8.07
C THR A 368 6.53 -2.55 9.44
N VAL A 369 6.91 -1.33 9.78
CA VAL A 369 7.42 -0.93 11.09
C VAL A 369 6.54 0.16 11.68
N ALA A 370 6.65 1.40 11.21
CA ALA A 370 5.81 2.51 11.65
C ALA A 370 5.85 3.68 10.65
N PRO A 371 4.71 4.37 10.41
CA PRO A 371 4.66 5.49 9.46
C PRO A 371 5.55 6.68 9.88
N GLY A 372 5.71 6.91 11.18
CA GLY A 372 6.56 7.96 11.75
C GLY A 372 8.06 7.76 11.54
N CYS A 373 8.53 6.59 11.14
CA CYS A 373 9.93 6.34 10.78
C CYS A 373 10.40 7.21 9.62
N ARG A 374 9.49 7.62 8.73
CA ARG A 374 9.84 8.40 7.53
C ARG A 374 11.07 7.83 6.81
N LEU A 375 11.08 6.50 6.59
CA LEU A 375 12.16 5.76 5.96
C LEU A 375 11.60 4.81 4.91
N GLY A 376 12.25 4.78 3.75
CA GLY A 376 11.95 3.91 2.63
C GLY A 376 13.14 3.86 1.67
N TRP A 377 12.95 3.26 0.52
CA TRP A 377 13.98 3.24 -0.53
C TRP A 377 13.37 3.13 -1.92
N LEU A 378 14.12 3.63 -2.89
CA LEU A 378 13.87 3.45 -4.31
C LEU A 378 14.75 2.33 -4.85
N THR A 379 14.18 1.52 -5.73
CA THR A 379 14.86 0.42 -6.42
C THR A 379 14.69 0.59 -7.93
N GLY A 380 15.75 0.43 -8.71
CA GLY A 380 15.69 0.50 -10.17
C GLY A 380 17.06 0.27 -10.81
N GLN A 381 17.15 0.41 -12.14
CA GLN A 381 18.43 0.28 -12.81
C GLN A 381 19.45 1.33 -12.31
N PRO A 382 20.74 0.98 -12.24
CA PRO A 382 21.77 1.85 -11.64
C PRO A 382 21.83 3.25 -12.26
N ALA A 383 21.64 3.38 -13.58
CA ALA A 383 21.72 4.68 -14.28
C ALA A 383 20.60 5.64 -13.88
N LEU A 384 19.37 5.14 -13.63
CA LEU A 384 18.25 5.97 -13.18
C LEU A 384 18.37 6.31 -11.70
N ILE A 385 18.77 5.35 -10.87
CA ILE A 385 18.95 5.56 -9.43
C ILE A 385 20.09 6.58 -9.18
N GLU A 386 21.15 6.57 -9.97
CA GLU A 386 22.22 7.56 -9.89
C GLU A 386 21.69 8.99 -10.10
N ARG A 387 20.76 9.20 -11.03
CA ARG A 387 20.13 10.52 -11.23
C ARG A 387 19.27 10.97 -10.07
N ILE A 388 18.54 10.05 -9.48
CA ILE A 388 17.75 10.30 -8.26
C ILE A 388 18.68 10.58 -7.07
N LEU A 389 19.82 9.91 -7.00
CA LEU A 389 20.85 10.18 -6.00
C LEU A 389 21.33 11.63 -6.04
N ARG A 390 21.61 12.18 -7.23
CA ARG A 390 21.99 13.61 -7.39
C ARG A 390 20.90 14.57 -6.90
N ILE A 391 19.62 14.21 -7.06
CA ILE A 391 18.52 14.99 -6.49
C ILE A 391 18.56 14.90 -4.95
N THR A 392 18.78 13.69 -4.42
CA THR A 392 18.88 13.46 -2.97
C THR A 392 20.02 14.25 -2.34
N GLU A 393 21.19 14.31 -2.98
CA GLU A 393 22.37 15.10 -2.54
C GLU A 393 22.07 16.58 -2.34
N THR A 394 21.16 17.15 -3.12
CA THR A 394 20.85 18.58 -3.12
C THR A 394 19.48 18.91 -2.52
N SER A 395 18.81 17.93 -1.92
CA SER A 395 17.51 18.10 -1.25
C SER A 395 17.56 17.60 0.19
N THR A 396 17.17 16.35 0.44
CA THR A 396 17.12 15.75 1.78
C THR A 396 18.48 15.27 2.29
N GLN A 397 19.48 15.16 1.43
CA GLN A 397 20.80 14.55 1.62
C GLN A 397 20.70 13.06 2.01
N GLN A 398 20.01 12.73 3.09
CA GLN A 398 19.69 11.37 3.56
C GLN A 398 18.51 11.41 4.55
N PRO A 399 17.86 10.30 4.83
CA PRO A 399 16.92 10.21 5.95
C PRO A 399 17.60 10.47 7.31
N SER A 400 16.80 10.72 8.36
CA SER A 400 17.32 10.95 9.71
C SER A 400 18.27 9.83 10.17
N GLY A 401 19.46 10.22 10.65
CA GLY A 401 20.45 9.29 11.18
C GLY A 401 19.96 8.50 12.40
N PHE A 402 19.16 9.11 13.26
CA PHE A 402 18.54 8.43 14.39
C PHE A 402 17.68 7.24 13.93
N VAL A 403 16.82 7.47 12.94
CA VAL A 403 15.94 6.41 12.44
C VAL A 403 16.72 5.35 11.70
N GLN A 404 17.70 5.74 10.88
CA GLN A 404 18.53 4.78 10.15
C GLN A 404 19.34 3.90 11.11
N ALA A 405 19.92 4.46 12.18
CA ALA A 405 20.65 3.70 13.18
C ALA A 405 19.73 2.71 13.94
N MET A 406 18.57 3.18 14.40
CA MET A 406 17.61 2.33 15.11
C MET A 406 17.09 1.17 14.25
N ILE A 407 16.74 1.44 12.99
CA ILE A 407 16.28 0.40 12.06
C ILE A 407 17.43 -0.55 11.72
N SER A 408 18.66 -0.05 11.57
CA SER A 408 19.83 -0.90 11.35
C SER A 408 20.03 -1.88 12.50
N GLU A 409 19.99 -1.39 13.73
CA GLU A 409 20.15 -2.24 14.92
C GLU A 409 19.01 -3.25 15.06
N LEU A 410 17.78 -2.86 14.74
CA LEU A 410 16.60 -3.73 14.76
C LEU A 410 16.73 -4.91 13.78
N ILE A 411 17.15 -4.65 12.53
CA ILE A 411 17.12 -5.65 11.45
C ILE A 411 18.48 -6.30 11.15
N LEU A 412 19.58 -5.76 11.65
CA LEU A 412 20.92 -6.34 11.52
C LEU A 412 21.40 -6.91 12.86
N GLY A 413 21.19 -6.20 13.95
CA GLY A 413 21.72 -6.50 15.26
C GLY A 413 23.23 -6.25 15.37
N PRO A 414 23.83 -6.47 16.55
CA PRO A 414 25.25 -6.19 16.79
C PRO A 414 26.21 -7.12 16.03
N ASP A 415 25.77 -8.33 15.67
CA ASP A 415 26.56 -9.33 14.91
C ASP A 415 26.09 -9.42 13.44
N HIS A 416 26.59 -8.54 12.60
CA HIS A 416 26.16 -8.34 11.20
C HIS A 416 26.47 -9.47 10.20
N ASP A 417 26.78 -10.67 10.64
CA ASP A 417 26.97 -11.84 9.76
C ASP A 417 25.66 -12.52 9.32
N GLY A 418 24.49 -11.88 9.59
CA GLY A 418 23.15 -12.46 9.47
C GLY A 418 22.76 -13.05 8.12
N LEU A 419 23.29 -12.55 7.00
CA LEU A 419 22.98 -13.10 5.67
C LEU A 419 23.75 -14.41 5.33
N ASN A 420 24.79 -14.75 6.10
CA ASN A 420 25.65 -15.90 5.80
C ASN A 420 25.53 -17.07 6.78
N LYS A 421 24.92 -16.91 7.97
CA LYS A 421 24.89 -17.97 9.01
C LYS A 421 23.69 -18.91 8.96
N SER A 422 22.61 -18.61 8.23
CA SER A 422 21.41 -19.47 8.19
C SER A 422 21.64 -20.88 7.59
N LYS A 423 22.81 -21.14 7.01
CA LYS A 423 23.13 -22.44 6.38
C LYS A 423 23.76 -23.48 7.29
N LYS A 424 24.14 -23.16 8.54
CA LYS A 424 24.89 -24.11 9.39
C LYS A 424 24.14 -24.66 10.60
N ASP A 425 23.12 -23.97 11.08
CA ASP A 425 22.36 -24.46 12.25
C ASP A 425 20.97 -24.90 11.80
N GLY A 426 20.79 -26.20 11.69
CA GLY A 426 19.51 -26.82 11.36
C GLY A 426 18.40 -26.41 12.33
N GLY A 427 17.66 -25.40 11.97
CA GLY A 427 16.26 -25.17 12.29
C GLY A 427 15.75 -25.22 13.72
N LYS A 428 16.55 -24.91 14.77
CA LYS A 428 16.08 -24.82 16.16
C LYS A 428 16.77 -23.72 16.98
N GLY A 429 17.22 -22.65 16.37
CA GLY A 429 17.74 -21.48 17.07
C GLY A 429 16.61 -20.54 17.46
N GLY A 430 16.03 -20.66 18.64
CA GLY A 430 15.26 -19.57 19.24
C GLY A 430 16.16 -18.32 19.33
N LEU A 431 15.62 -17.15 18.93
CA LEU A 431 16.29 -15.86 19.11
C LEU A 431 16.73 -15.71 20.55
N LYS A 432 18.01 -15.39 20.76
CA LYS A 432 18.52 -15.09 22.11
C LYS A 432 17.99 -13.71 22.51
N ASP A 433 17.56 -13.59 23.76
CA ASP A 433 17.08 -12.30 24.29
C ASP A 433 18.16 -11.23 24.14
N GLY A 434 17.79 -10.08 23.53
CA GLY A 434 18.64 -8.89 23.43
C GLY A 434 19.37 -8.64 22.11
N GLU A 435 19.14 -9.44 21.05
CA GLU A 435 19.90 -9.33 19.79
C GLU A 435 19.18 -8.63 18.61
N GLY A 436 18.01 -8.02 18.82
CA GLY A 436 17.19 -7.47 17.73
C GLY A 436 16.55 -8.56 16.85
N TRP A 437 15.88 -8.16 15.76
CA TRP A 437 15.15 -9.13 14.91
C TRP A 437 16.04 -9.90 13.95
N LYS A 438 17.14 -9.30 13.50
CA LYS A 438 17.90 -9.75 12.33
C LYS A 438 17.02 -9.88 11.07
N ALA A 439 17.59 -10.26 9.95
CA ALA A 439 16.82 -10.44 8.70
C ALA A 439 15.70 -11.49 8.85
N ASP A 440 16.01 -12.62 9.50
CA ASP A 440 15.04 -13.70 9.73
C ASP A 440 13.87 -13.25 10.62
N GLY A 441 14.16 -12.51 11.67
CA GLY A 441 13.14 -11.95 12.54
C GLY A 441 12.31 -10.87 11.86
N TRP A 442 12.92 -10.06 10.98
CA TRP A 442 12.14 -9.09 10.20
C TRP A 442 11.16 -9.78 9.23
N VAL A 443 11.61 -10.81 8.52
CA VAL A 443 10.72 -11.61 7.65
C VAL A 443 9.62 -12.28 8.46
N ARG A 444 9.95 -12.83 9.64
CA ARG A 444 8.97 -13.41 10.57
C ARG A 444 7.95 -12.38 11.06
N TRP A 445 8.39 -11.17 11.37
CA TRP A 445 7.51 -10.05 11.73
C TRP A 445 6.53 -9.70 10.59
N LEU A 446 7.02 -9.60 9.36
CA LEU A 446 6.19 -9.31 8.16
C LEU A 446 5.11 -10.37 7.96
N GLU A 447 5.45 -11.65 8.13
CA GLU A 447 4.50 -12.75 8.02
C GLU A 447 3.42 -12.70 9.11
N GLY A 448 3.80 -12.43 10.35
CA GLY A 448 2.85 -12.23 11.45
C GLY A 448 1.96 -11.01 11.26
N LEU A 449 2.53 -9.92 10.75
CA LEU A 449 1.79 -8.71 10.42
C LEU A 449 0.73 -8.97 9.34
N ARG A 450 1.08 -9.70 8.27
CA ARG A 450 0.13 -10.16 7.26
C ARG A 450 -1.05 -10.90 7.87
N GLY A 451 -0.78 -11.88 8.74
CA GLY A 451 -1.82 -12.65 9.45
C GLY A 451 -2.75 -11.76 10.27
N ASN A 452 -2.18 -10.74 10.92
CA ASN A 452 -2.94 -9.77 11.70
C ASN A 452 -3.92 -8.97 10.85
N TYR A 453 -3.45 -8.44 9.72
CA TYR A 453 -4.30 -7.68 8.80
C TYR A 453 -5.38 -8.54 8.15
N GLU A 454 -5.07 -9.79 7.82
CA GLU A 454 -6.03 -10.71 7.22
C GLU A 454 -7.16 -11.08 8.18
N ARG A 455 -6.90 -11.33 9.47
CA ARG A 455 -7.97 -11.54 10.47
C ARG A 455 -8.91 -10.33 10.53
N ARG A 456 -8.35 -9.13 10.53
CA ARG A 456 -9.12 -7.88 10.57
C ARG A 456 -9.96 -7.69 9.31
N MET A 457 -9.39 -7.96 8.15
CA MET A 457 -10.09 -7.95 6.87
C MET A 457 -11.27 -8.93 6.90
N ASN A 458 -11.05 -10.17 7.33
CA ASN A 458 -12.11 -11.18 7.43
C ASN A 458 -13.22 -10.76 8.38
N THR A 459 -12.90 -10.13 9.52
CA THR A 459 -13.89 -9.63 10.47
C THR A 459 -14.78 -8.57 9.83
N MET A 460 -14.20 -7.56 9.17
CA MET A 460 -14.95 -6.51 8.49
C MET A 460 -15.78 -7.06 7.33
N ALA A 461 -15.16 -7.85 6.46
CA ALA A 461 -15.80 -8.35 5.25
C ALA A 461 -17.00 -9.28 5.57
N LYS A 462 -16.90 -10.15 6.59
CA LYS A 462 -18.02 -11.02 7.03
C LYS A 462 -19.23 -10.22 7.51
N VAL A 463 -19.02 -9.18 8.32
CA VAL A 463 -20.11 -8.31 8.78
C VAL A 463 -20.80 -7.63 7.59
N LEU A 464 -20.02 -7.08 6.67
CA LEU A 464 -20.58 -6.43 5.48
C LEU A 464 -21.29 -7.43 4.56
N ASP A 465 -20.72 -8.61 4.36
CA ASP A 465 -21.30 -9.63 3.49
C ASP A 465 -22.67 -10.11 4.00
N SER A 466 -22.80 -10.30 5.31
CA SER A 466 -24.06 -10.71 5.96
C SER A 466 -25.17 -9.64 5.89
N ALA A 467 -24.79 -8.35 5.85
CA ALA A 467 -25.73 -7.23 5.93
C ALA A 467 -26.02 -6.53 4.58
N LYS A 468 -25.49 -7.06 3.47
CA LYS A 468 -25.57 -6.38 2.14
C LYS A 468 -26.96 -6.36 1.51
N TYR A 469 -27.93 -7.11 2.05
CA TYR A 469 -29.28 -7.20 1.49
C TYR A 469 -30.33 -6.61 2.42
N GLN A 470 -31.24 -5.82 1.87
CA GLN A 470 -32.52 -5.50 2.48
C GLN A 470 -33.55 -6.55 2.09
N VAL A 471 -34.20 -7.14 3.07
CA VAL A 471 -35.25 -8.17 2.88
C VAL A 471 -36.60 -7.57 3.17
N LYS A 472 -37.54 -7.70 2.24
CA LYS A 472 -38.96 -7.40 2.44
C LYS A 472 -39.76 -8.70 2.35
N THR A 473 -40.48 -9.02 3.39
CA THR A 473 -41.44 -10.12 3.40
C THR A 473 -42.82 -9.57 3.02
N GLY A 474 -43.39 -10.02 1.92
CA GLY A 474 -44.70 -9.59 1.46
C GLY A 474 -45.67 -10.78 1.40
N ARG A 475 -46.89 -10.60 1.87
CA ARG A 475 -47.98 -11.53 1.54
C ARG A 475 -48.42 -11.28 0.10
N ARG A 476 -48.56 -12.31 -0.71
CA ARG A 476 -49.30 -12.19 -1.97
C ARG A 476 -50.76 -11.84 -1.66
N PRO A 477 -51.36 -10.82 -2.31
CA PRO A 477 -52.80 -10.67 -2.26
C PRO A 477 -53.41 -11.91 -2.94
N SER A 478 -54.16 -12.71 -2.23
CA SER A 478 -54.95 -13.77 -2.87
C SER A 478 -56.03 -13.11 -3.73
N LEU A 479 -55.99 -13.34 -5.03
CA LEU A 479 -56.97 -12.84 -6.00
C LEU A 479 -58.25 -13.68 -6.07
N VAL A 480 -58.36 -14.76 -5.29
CA VAL A 480 -59.54 -15.59 -5.22
C VAL A 480 -59.68 -16.10 -3.78
N GLN A 481 -60.76 -15.72 -3.11
CA GLN A 481 -61.25 -16.41 -1.91
C GLN A 481 -61.93 -17.71 -2.35
N HIS A 482 -61.30 -18.86 -2.14
CA HIS A 482 -61.99 -20.14 -2.02
C HIS A 482 -62.04 -20.49 -0.53
N GLU A 483 -63.26 -20.54 0.02
CA GLU A 483 -63.55 -21.15 1.28
C GLU A 483 -63.36 -22.68 1.09
N ASP A 484 -62.54 -23.31 1.92
CA ASP A 484 -62.27 -24.76 1.99
C ASP A 484 -60.87 -25.19 1.50
N ASP A 485 -59.75 -24.67 2.12
CA ASP A 485 -58.49 -25.43 2.18
C ASP A 485 -57.70 -25.01 3.43
N GLU A 486 -57.75 -25.88 4.46
CA GLU A 486 -57.09 -25.66 5.76
C GLU A 486 -55.56 -25.94 5.79
N ASP A 487 -54.89 -26.21 4.66
CA ASP A 487 -53.48 -26.57 4.61
C ASP A 487 -52.74 -25.95 3.38
N GLU A 488 -52.81 -24.64 3.17
CA GLU A 488 -51.90 -23.99 2.23
C GLU A 488 -50.75 -23.34 3.00
N ASP A 489 -49.54 -23.89 2.84
CA ASP A 489 -48.27 -23.25 3.15
C ASP A 489 -48.25 -21.86 2.51
N GLU A 490 -48.37 -20.83 3.35
CA GLU A 490 -48.38 -19.42 2.94
C GLU A 490 -47.02 -19.05 2.33
N TRP A 491 -46.90 -19.16 1.01
CA TRP A 491 -45.69 -18.78 0.27
C TRP A 491 -45.44 -17.27 0.42
N SER A 492 -44.57 -16.91 1.34
CA SER A 492 -44.15 -15.52 1.48
C SER A 492 -43.17 -15.15 0.35
N VAL A 493 -43.51 -14.12 -0.43
CA VAL A 493 -42.59 -13.56 -1.42
C VAL A 493 -41.52 -12.77 -0.68
N VAL A 494 -40.27 -13.24 -0.72
CA VAL A 494 -39.12 -12.54 -0.17
C VAL A 494 -38.46 -11.74 -1.26
N GLU A 495 -38.64 -10.42 -1.26
CA GLU A 495 -37.93 -9.52 -2.14
C GLU A 495 -36.61 -9.14 -1.47
N ARG A 496 -35.49 -9.45 -2.13
CA ARG A 496 -34.13 -9.06 -1.69
C ARG A 496 -33.60 -7.91 -2.55
N THR A 497 -33.23 -6.82 -1.92
CA THR A 497 -32.59 -5.68 -2.59
C THR A 497 -31.15 -5.57 -2.09
N GLN A 498 -30.18 -5.66 -2.99
CA GLN A 498 -28.78 -5.48 -2.66
C GLN A 498 -28.47 -4.00 -2.47
N LEU A 499 -27.96 -3.61 -1.31
CA LEU A 499 -27.67 -2.22 -0.95
C LEU A 499 -26.26 -1.79 -1.38
N TYR A 500 -25.31 -2.71 -1.32
CA TYR A 500 -23.92 -2.49 -1.69
C TYR A 500 -23.22 -3.79 -2.09
N SER A 501 -22.07 -3.63 -2.73
CA SER A 501 -21.17 -4.73 -3.08
C SER A 501 -19.72 -4.33 -2.84
N PHE A 502 -18.87 -5.32 -2.72
CA PHE A 502 -17.41 -5.19 -2.64
C PHE A 502 -16.77 -6.51 -3.05
N ASP A 503 -15.54 -6.43 -3.54
CA ASP A 503 -14.69 -7.59 -3.73
C ASP A 503 -13.93 -7.85 -2.43
N TRP A 504 -13.77 -9.12 -2.04
CA TRP A 504 -13.02 -9.46 -0.85
C TRP A 504 -11.56 -9.09 -1.07
N PRO A 505 -10.95 -8.23 -0.21
CA PRO A 505 -9.57 -7.86 -0.38
C PRO A 505 -8.63 -9.07 -0.29
N VAL A 506 -7.77 -9.23 -1.29
CA VAL A 506 -6.72 -10.26 -1.32
C VAL A 506 -5.38 -9.74 -0.81
N GLY A 507 -5.34 -8.50 -0.32
CA GLY A 507 -4.16 -7.87 0.25
C GLY A 507 -4.42 -6.44 0.71
N GLY A 508 -3.40 -5.83 1.31
CA GLY A 508 -3.42 -4.42 1.69
C GLY A 508 -4.14 -4.13 3.01
N MET A 509 -4.77 -2.96 3.09
CA MET A 509 -5.35 -2.40 4.32
C MET A 509 -6.78 -1.92 4.13
N PHE A 510 -7.34 -2.03 2.92
CA PHE A 510 -8.57 -1.37 2.52
C PHE A 510 -9.60 -2.34 1.96
N LEU A 511 -10.86 -1.93 2.05
CA LEU A 511 -11.99 -2.53 1.37
C LEU A 511 -12.69 -1.43 0.57
N TRP A 512 -12.99 -1.69 -0.71
CA TRP A 512 -13.62 -0.77 -1.63
C TRP A 512 -15.10 -1.07 -1.77
N LEU A 513 -15.92 -0.27 -1.08
CA LEU A 513 -17.37 -0.45 -1.00
C LEU A 513 -18.06 0.33 -2.10
N LYS A 514 -18.91 -0.34 -2.89
CA LYS A 514 -19.78 0.27 -3.91
C LYS A 514 -21.22 0.25 -3.43
N ILE A 515 -21.82 1.42 -3.31
CA ILE A 515 -23.24 1.56 -2.95
C ILE A 515 -24.13 1.49 -4.19
N HIS A 516 -25.19 0.71 -4.12
CA HIS A 516 -26.18 0.54 -5.19
C HIS A 516 -27.30 1.58 -5.06
N PHE A 517 -26.98 2.85 -5.17
CA PHE A 517 -27.93 3.96 -5.07
C PHE A 517 -29.11 3.84 -6.02
N GLU A 518 -28.95 3.10 -7.12
CA GLU A 518 -30.00 2.81 -8.10
C GLU A 518 -31.25 2.15 -7.47
N ALA A 519 -31.07 1.45 -6.35
CA ALA A 519 -32.14 0.82 -5.56
C ALA A 519 -32.78 1.78 -4.54
N HIS A 520 -32.21 2.97 -4.31
CA HIS A 520 -32.75 3.94 -3.35
C HIS A 520 -34.00 4.64 -3.90
N PRO A 521 -35.07 4.85 -3.09
CA PRO A 521 -36.31 5.49 -3.53
C PRO A 521 -36.13 6.86 -4.20
N LEU A 522 -35.17 7.66 -3.74
CA LEU A 522 -34.89 9.01 -4.22
C LEU A 522 -33.89 9.09 -5.37
N TYR A 523 -33.31 7.96 -5.81
CA TYR A 523 -32.27 7.96 -6.85
C TYR A 523 -32.71 8.65 -8.16
N LYS A 524 -33.93 8.37 -8.61
CA LYS A 524 -34.46 8.96 -9.87
C LYS A 524 -34.56 10.49 -9.78
N GLU A 525 -34.89 11.01 -8.60
CA GLU A 525 -34.99 12.46 -8.37
C GLU A 525 -33.62 13.13 -8.44
N TYR A 526 -32.62 12.61 -7.71
CA TYR A 526 -31.25 13.15 -7.74
C TYR A 526 -30.58 12.98 -9.10
N LYS A 527 -30.85 11.89 -9.82
CA LYS A 527 -30.40 11.69 -11.19
C LYS A 527 -30.99 12.73 -12.14
N LYS A 528 -32.29 13.04 -12.02
CA LYS A 528 -32.96 14.06 -12.84
C LYS A 528 -32.40 15.47 -12.59
N ARG A 529 -32.00 15.77 -11.35
CA ARG A 529 -31.35 17.02 -10.98
C ARG A 529 -29.88 17.11 -11.42
N GLY A 530 -29.25 16.01 -11.80
CA GLY A 530 -27.80 15.95 -12.05
C GLY A 530 -26.96 16.01 -10.78
N GLU A 531 -27.52 15.70 -9.59
CA GLU A 531 -26.94 15.91 -8.26
C GLU A 531 -26.49 14.59 -7.61
N LEU A 532 -26.06 13.59 -8.38
CA LEU A 532 -25.67 12.29 -7.83
C LEU A 532 -24.46 12.38 -6.88
N MET A 533 -23.52 13.29 -7.12
CA MET A 533 -22.39 13.50 -6.20
C MET A 533 -22.87 14.03 -4.83
N ARG A 534 -23.83 14.96 -4.80
CA ARG A 534 -24.46 15.45 -3.56
C ARG A 534 -25.16 14.30 -2.83
N PHE A 535 -25.80 13.39 -3.58
CA PHE A 535 -26.47 12.23 -2.98
C PHE A 535 -25.47 11.27 -2.33
N GLY A 536 -24.32 11.01 -2.96
CA GLY A 536 -23.22 10.25 -2.34
C GLY A 536 -22.64 10.94 -1.10
N LYS A 537 -22.46 12.30 -1.17
CA LYS A 537 -22.02 13.11 -0.03
C LYS A 537 -23.00 13.01 1.15
N ALA A 538 -24.30 13.02 0.88
CA ALA A 538 -25.32 12.90 1.93
C ALA A 538 -25.20 11.59 2.74
N LEU A 539 -24.97 10.44 2.08
CA LEU A 539 -24.72 9.17 2.79
C LEU A 539 -23.44 9.24 3.63
N TRP A 540 -22.38 9.84 3.08
CA TRP A 540 -21.11 10.00 3.80
C TRP A 540 -21.29 10.80 5.10
N ILE A 541 -22.01 11.94 5.04
CA ILE A 541 -22.34 12.75 6.21
C ILE A 541 -23.24 11.96 7.17
N PHE A 542 -24.27 11.29 6.66
CA PHE A 542 -25.20 10.51 7.46
C PHE A 542 -24.49 9.48 8.34
N TRP A 543 -23.44 8.83 7.85
CA TRP A 543 -22.63 7.91 8.66
C TRP A 543 -21.90 8.58 9.82
N THR A 544 -21.56 9.87 9.72
CA THR A 544 -20.87 10.58 10.81
C THR A 544 -21.80 10.97 11.96
N THR A 545 -23.12 10.99 11.71
CA THR A 545 -24.13 11.36 12.70
C THR A 545 -24.44 10.23 13.68
N SER A 546 -25.02 10.58 14.85
CA SER A 546 -25.55 9.60 15.80
C SER A 546 -26.77 8.88 15.19
N PRO A 547 -26.94 7.56 15.38
CA PRO A 547 -26.16 6.67 16.26
C PRO A 547 -24.93 6.02 15.59
N TYR A 548 -24.67 6.25 14.30
CA TYR A 548 -23.68 5.51 13.53
C TYR A 548 -22.25 5.90 13.90
N LYS A 549 -21.88 7.18 13.78
CA LYS A 549 -20.56 7.72 14.11
C LYS A 549 -19.43 6.91 13.46
N VAL A 550 -19.49 6.74 12.15
CA VAL A 550 -18.50 6.05 11.34
C VAL A 550 -17.94 7.01 10.30
N LEU A 551 -16.62 7.10 10.22
CA LEU A 551 -15.92 7.90 9.22
C LEU A 551 -15.28 6.97 8.17
N VAL A 552 -15.60 7.19 6.90
CA VAL A 552 -15.03 6.51 5.74
C VAL A 552 -14.49 7.52 4.74
N ALA A 553 -13.61 7.11 3.85
CA ALA A 553 -13.11 8.02 2.83
C ALA A 553 -13.95 7.90 1.53
N PRO A 554 -14.56 9.00 1.04
CA PRO A 554 -15.37 8.97 -0.18
C PRO A 554 -14.52 8.73 -1.42
N GLY A 555 -15.06 7.99 -2.38
CA GLY A 555 -14.36 7.61 -3.61
C GLY A 555 -13.97 8.78 -4.51
N THR A 556 -14.67 9.90 -4.39
CA THR A 556 -14.32 11.14 -5.08
C THR A 556 -12.93 11.67 -4.74
N MET A 557 -12.45 11.43 -3.50
CA MET A 557 -11.08 11.80 -3.08
C MET A 557 -9.99 11.06 -3.83
N PHE A 558 -10.28 9.87 -4.34
CA PHE A 558 -9.32 8.99 -5.03
C PHE A 558 -9.48 9.01 -6.54
N SER A 559 -10.51 9.70 -7.03
CA SER A 559 -10.78 9.79 -8.48
C SER A 559 -9.67 10.55 -9.17
N SER A 560 -9.06 9.94 -10.17
CA SER A 560 -7.92 10.51 -10.88
C SER A 560 -8.28 11.75 -11.69
N THR A 561 -9.55 11.87 -12.11
CA THR A 561 -10.09 13.02 -12.82
C THR A 561 -11.50 13.37 -12.32
N GLU A 562 -11.94 14.60 -12.56
CA GLU A 562 -13.29 15.03 -12.24
C GLU A 562 -14.35 14.18 -12.96
N GLU A 563 -14.07 13.74 -14.17
CA GLU A 563 -14.95 12.86 -14.94
C GLU A 563 -15.16 11.50 -14.21
N ILE A 564 -14.09 10.92 -13.68
CA ILE A 564 -14.17 9.67 -12.89
C ILE A 564 -14.95 9.92 -11.59
N ALA A 565 -14.71 11.04 -10.91
CA ALA A 565 -15.45 11.42 -9.71
C ALA A 565 -16.96 11.46 -9.97
N GLN A 566 -17.38 12.13 -11.05
CA GLN A 566 -18.78 12.29 -11.43
C GLN A 566 -19.43 11.00 -11.95
N LYS A 567 -18.71 10.18 -12.71
CA LYS A 567 -19.26 8.95 -13.30
C LYS A 567 -19.25 7.76 -12.31
N LYS A 568 -18.20 7.64 -11.51
CA LYS A 568 -17.95 6.44 -10.69
C LYS A 568 -17.69 6.76 -9.21
N GLY A 569 -16.87 7.77 -8.91
CA GLY A 569 -16.33 8.02 -7.58
C GLY A 569 -17.37 8.25 -6.50
N TRP A 570 -18.44 8.97 -6.80
CA TRP A 570 -19.48 9.38 -5.85
C TRP A 570 -20.21 8.24 -5.14
N LYS A 571 -20.21 7.03 -5.73
CA LYS A 571 -20.89 5.85 -5.18
C LYS A 571 -19.95 4.83 -4.53
N HIS A 572 -18.66 5.16 -4.44
CA HIS A 572 -17.66 4.29 -3.82
C HIS A 572 -17.12 4.92 -2.54
N PHE A 573 -16.73 4.03 -1.59
CA PHE A 573 -16.16 4.44 -0.31
C PHE A 573 -15.04 3.50 0.08
N ARG A 574 -13.90 4.06 0.53
CA ARG A 574 -12.80 3.27 1.07
C ARG A 574 -12.96 3.07 2.56
N LEU A 575 -12.98 1.82 2.98
CA LEU A 575 -12.92 1.40 4.37
C LEU A 575 -11.50 0.97 4.71
N CYS A 576 -11.04 1.26 5.92
CA CYS A 576 -9.74 0.81 6.41
C CYS A 576 -9.93 -0.12 7.60
N PHE A 577 -9.58 -1.40 7.45
CA PHE A 577 -9.67 -2.37 8.55
C PHE A 577 -8.45 -2.37 9.47
N ALA A 578 -7.45 -1.52 9.19
CA ALA A 578 -6.19 -1.48 9.92
C ALA A 578 -6.18 -0.49 11.10
N ALA A 579 -6.91 0.62 11.01
CA ALA A 579 -6.73 1.77 11.89
C ALA A 579 -7.39 1.64 13.27
N ILE A 580 -8.53 0.96 13.34
CA ILE A 580 -9.33 0.81 14.58
C ILE A 580 -8.83 -0.37 15.42
N ASN A 581 -9.12 -0.40 16.73
CA ASN A 581 -8.85 -1.57 17.56
C ASN A 581 -9.62 -2.80 17.06
N GLU A 582 -9.02 -3.97 17.15
CA GLU A 582 -9.62 -5.20 16.61
C GLU A 582 -10.95 -5.55 17.29
N GLU A 583 -11.05 -5.32 18.61
CA GLU A 583 -12.27 -5.54 19.40
C GLU A 583 -13.45 -4.64 18.98
N ASP A 584 -13.17 -3.44 18.49
CA ASP A 584 -14.18 -2.46 18.05
C ASP A 584 -14.62 -2.68 16.60
N LEU A 585 -13.81 -3.41 15.81
CA LEU A 585 -13.94 -3.48 14.35
C LEU A 585 -15.31 -4.03 13.91
N SER A 586 -15.78 -5.11 14.52
CA SER A 586 -17.08 -5.70 14.20
C SER A 586 -18.22 -4.72 14.50
N GLY A 587 -18.21 -4.08 15.67
CA GLY A 587 -19.24 -3.14 16.09
C GLY A 587 -19.30 -1.89 15.23
N VAL A 588 -18.14 -1.32 14.85
CA VAL A 588 -18.09 -0.17 13.94
C VAL A 588 -18.56 -0.53 12.54
N THR A 589 -18.17 -1.71 12.05
CA THR A 589 -18.61 -2.21 10.73
C THR A 589 -20.12 -2.45 10.72
N GLN A 590 -20.70 -2.97 11.80
CA GLN A 590 -22.16 -3.15 11.92
C GLN A 590 -22.88 -1.81 11.87
N ARG A 591 -22.40 -0.79 12.61
CA ARG A 591 -22.98 0.57 12.54
C ARG A 591 -22.94 1.19 11.14
N LEU A 592 -21.89 0.90 10.38
CA LEU A 592 -21.81 1.32 8.97
C LEU A 592 -22.90 0.65 8.13
N ALA A 593 -23.06 -0.67 8.25
CA ALA A 593 -24.09 -1.42 7.54
C ALA A 593 -25.52 -0.96 7.93
N ASP A 594 -25.76 -0.76 9.22
CA ASP A 594 -27.02 -0.22 9.74
C ASP A 594 -27.31 1.18 9.20
N GLY A 595 -26.29 2.00 9.04
CA GLY A 595 -26.38 3.33 8.43
C GLY A 595 -26.82 3.27 6.97
N VAL A 596 -26.26 2.35 6.16
CA VAL A 596 -26.72 2.13 4.78
C VAL A 596 -28.19 1.71 4.78
N TYR A 597 -28.53 0.74 5.60
CA TYR A 597 -29.90 0.22 5.69
C TYR A 597 -30.90 1.33 6.05
N ALA A 598 -30.59 2.17 7.02
CA ALA A 598 -31.43 3.28 7.43
C ALA A 598 -31.51 4.39 6.37
N PHE A 599 -30.40 4.73 5.71
CA PHE A 599 -30.38 5.70 4.63
C PHE A 599 -31.32 5.29 3.49
N PHE A 600 -31.30 4.02 3.08
CA PHE A 600 -32.17 3.50 2.02
C PHE A 600 -33.67 3.50 2.40
N ARG A 601 -34.03 3.78 3.63
CA ARG A 601 -35.43 3.95 4.07
C ARG A 601 -35.92 5.38 4.01
N ILE A 602 -35.05 6.37 3.77
CA ILE A 602 -35.42 7.76 3.61
C ILE A 602 -36.17 7.94 2.28
N LYS A 603 -37.39 8.47 2.35
CA LYS A 603 -38.28 8.69 1.20
C LYS A 603 -38.55 10.18 0.93
N ASP A 604 -38.18 11.05 1.86
CA ASP A 604 -38.39 12.50 1.75
C ASP A 604 -37.06 13.19 1.40
N VAL A 605 -37.05 13.89 0.27
CA VAL A 605 -35.91 14.68 -0.20
C VAL A 605 -35.47 15.71 0.83
N LYS A 606 -36.42 16.32 1.57
CA LYS A 606 -36.10 17.34 2.59
C LYS A 606 -35.18 16.80 3.68
N VAL A 607 -35.29 15.51 4.01
CA VAL A 607 -34.41 14.89 5.01
C VAL A 607 -32.97 14.84 4.51
N ILE A 608 -32.79 14.48 3.23
CA ILE A 608 -31.45 14.45 2.61
C ILE A 608 -30.87 15.85 2.48
N GLU A 609 -31.66 16.84 2.04
CA GLU A 609 -31.19 18.23 1.92
C GLU A 609 -30.81 18.81 3.28
N LYS A 610 -31.55 18.50 4.34
CA LYS A 610 -31.22 18.92 5.70
C LYS A 610 -29.85 18.39 6.17
N ILE A 611 -29.53 17.12 5.88
CA ILE A 611 -28.22 16.52 6.19
C ILE A 611 -27.09 17.31 5.51
N LEU A 612 -27.29 17.70 4.25
CA LEU A 612 -26.31 18.47 3.48
C LEU A 612 -26.14 19.90 3.99
N GLU A 613 -27.26 20.56 4.35
CA GLU A 613 -27.25 21.95 4.89
C GLU A 613 -26.56 22.05 6.26
N GLU A 614 -26.74 21.06 7.12
CA GLU A 614 -26.08 21.01 8.43
C GLU A 614 -24.55 20.94 8.28
N ASP A 615 -24.04 20.10 7.34
CA ASP A 615 -22.61 19.98 7.05
C ASP A 615 -22.03 21.28 6.45
N GLU A 616 -22.71 21.90 5.50
CA GLU A 616 -22.29 23.18 4.89
C GLU A 616 -22.17 24.30 5.94
N THR A 617 -23.04 24.27 6.94
CA THR A 617 -23.01 25.23 8.05
C THR A 617 -21.81 25.00 8.96
N GLU A 618 -21.51 23.74 9.29
CA GLU A 618 -20.33 23.38 10.10
C GLU A 618 -19.03 23.72 9.37
N GLU A 619 -18.92 23.44 8.06
CA GLU A 619 -17.75 23.84 7.24
C GLU A 619 -17.52 25.36 7.25
N GLN A 620 -18.59 26.16 7.19
CA GLN A 620 -18.49 27.62 7.26
C GLN A 620 -18.03 28.12 8.62
N ILE A 621 -18.43 27.47 9.70
CA ILE A 621 -18.00 27.81 11.07
C ILE A 621 -16.51 27.47 11.24
N LEU A 622 -16.11 26.27 10.86
CA LEU A 622 -14.72 25.82 10.95
C LEU A 622 -13.77 26.65 10.07
N GLY A 623 -14.21 27.04 8.88
CA GLY A 623 -13.45 27.91 7.98
C GLY A 623 -13.21 29.32 8.51
N LYS A 624 -14.09 29.84 9.37
CA LYS A 624 -13.96 31.16 10.02
C LYS A 624 -13.00 31.13 11.22
N GLU A 625 -12.88 30.02 11.92
CA GLU A 625 -12.02 29.89 13.10
C GLU A 625 -10.55 29.62 12.75
N GLY A 626 -10.24 29.38 11.49
CA GLY A 626 -8.89 29.12 10.98
C GLY A 626 -8.33 27.75 11.38
N LEU A 627 -7.40 27.24 10.58
CA LEU A 627 -6.70 25.93 10.74
C LEU A 627 -5.95 25.74 12.09
N VAL A 628 -5.91 26.78 12.95
CA VAL A 628 -5.14 26.78 14.19
C VAL A 628 -5.86 26.05 15.33
N ASN A 629 -7.19 25.87 15.27
CA ASN A 629 -7.97 25.24 16.34
C ASN A 629 -8.45 23.81 16.04
N VAL A 630 -8.14 23.27 14.85
CA VAL A 630 -8.31 21.83 14.63
C VAL A 630 -7.21 21.14 15.40
N GLY A 631 -7.48 20.81 16.66
CA GLY A 631 -6.61 19.93 17.43
C GLY A 631 -6.38 18.68 16.61
N MET A 632 -5.21 18.58 16.02
CA MET A 632 -4.71 17.36 15.39
C MET A 632 -4.53 16.31 16.50
N THR A 633 -5.63 15.72 16.94
CA THR A 633 -5.55 14.39 17.50
C THR A 633 -5.21 13.49 16.34
N ALA A 634 -3.95 13.04 16.34
CA ALA A 634 -3.34 12.19 15.36
C ALA A 634 -4.16 10.91 15.16
N THR A 635 -5.08 10.92 14.21
CA THR A 635 -5.62 9.71 13.60
C THR A 635 -5.36 9.86 12.10
N GLY A 636 -4.21 9.32 11.72
CA GLY A 636 -3.55 9.51 10.45
C GLY A 636 -4.37 9.16 9.22
N CYS A 637 -4.00 9.82 8.16
CA CYS A 637 -4.27 9.45 6.77
C CYS A 637 -3.67 8.10 6.41
#